data_7620df1f8d0de0912e309c19b95fe736
#
_entry.id   7620df1f8d0de0912e309c19b95fe736
#
_cell.length_a   1.000
_cell.length_b   1.000
_cell.length_c   1.000
_cell.angle_alpha   90.00
_cell.angle_beta   90.00
_cell.angle_gamma   90.00
#
_symmetry.space_group_name_H-M   'P 1'
#
loop_
_entity.id
_entity.type
_entity.pdbx_description
1 polymer ?
#
loop_
_entity_poly.entity_id
_entity_poly.type
_entity_poly.pdbx_seq_one_letter_code
_entity_poly.pdbx_strand_id
1 'polypeptide(L)'
;METYPRQAALTGQFRHGQPRSFRVTDTAVYFLRSAGGRDAALRLYRWDRRSGHTDEVLAGSGDPTAAELAMRERLRETASGITTYDVRGDRLVAGVGGGLLAWDPVDGGRPVPAAEAAYDPRLSPDGAWISWVSAGALQVCRWDGTDHRIVVAADGDATWAVCDFIAAEELGRSRGYWWLPDSDGLLVQRTDESPVPVWHRSDPAHPDREPTPQRYPHAGAANAHVELWRFDLDGEGERVPLPDAEYLATVRGEVVGVFDRAQTTLTMCDLHGEVLGRLDQRPWLDLVPGLPRRSGDAVVAWTDDARRRLTVGGLAVTPGDVQLRSYLGAIDGVHYVTACGTAAESRIGCVDADGFRWLSAPDCYTSATVERDLIITSEARWDRYGTEVTVRDRDFTPLTTIDTLAESPQLDARPTLLPATVEDVQIAVLLPSTPPPGRLPVLMNPYGGPHAQRVLAARNAYAGAQWLADQGFCVIIADGRGTPGQSPTWEHSIAGNLRDAALEDQVTALERVAAAYPDVVDRSRVGILGWSYGGYLAALAVLQRPDVFTAAVAGAPVTEWRLYDTAYTERYLGDPRTDPEVYDHCSLLPLAGDLTRPLMLIHGLADDNVFAAHTLRMSSALVAAGRPHEVLPLSGVTHMTPQPEVAENLLLLQVDFFRRHLG
;
A
#
# COMPACT_ATOMS: atom_id res chain seq x y z
N MET A 1 8.95 -8.72 31.73
CA MET A 1 9.38 -8.19 30.43
C MET A 1 8.19 -8.32 29.50
N GLU A 2 7.82 -7.30 28.76
CA GLU A 2 6.67 -7.33 27.84
C GLU A 2 6.98 -8.26 26.66
N THR A 3 5.97 -9.00 26.18
CA THR A 3 6.16 -9.91 25.03
C THR A 3 6.22 -9.12 23.72
N TYR A 4 6.92 -9.63 22.70
CA TYR A 4 6.96 -9.00 21.39
C TYR A 4 5.56 -8.78 20.77
N PRO A 5 4.61 -9.77 20.78
CA PRO A 5 3.26 -9.54 20.25
C PRO A 5 2.56 -8.34 20.91
N ARG A 6 2.67 -8.22 22.23
CA ARG A 6 2.09 -7.11 22.97
C ARG A 6 2.75 -5.77 22.60
N GLN A 7 4.08 -5.74 22.55
CA GLN A 7 4.82 -4.54 22.16
C GLN A 7 4.47 -4.12 20.71
N ALA A 8 4.48 -5.07 19.76
CA ALA A 8 4.14 -4.81 18.37
C ALA A 8 2.71 -4.26 18.21
N ALA A 9 1.75 -4.84 18.95
CA ALA A 9 0.35 -4.40 18.93
C ALA A 9 0.19 -2.96 19.46
N LEU A 10 0.80 -2.64 20.61
CA LEU A 10 0.69 -1.32 21.24
C LEU A 10 1.42 -0.21 20.48
N THR A 11 2.43 -0.56 19.70
CA THR A 11 3.26 0.41 18.95
C THR A 11 2.87 0.53 17.46
N GLY A 12 1.75 -0.10 17.06
CA GLY A 12 1.35 -0.17 15.64
C GLY A 12 2.45 -0.77 14.76
N GLN A 13 3.04 -1.90 15.17
CA GLN A 13 4.19 -2.54 14.51
C GLN A 13 5.42 -1.61 14.48
N PHE A 14 5.68 -0.92 15.58
CA PHE A 14 6.81 0.02 15.75
C PHE A 14 6.77 1.23 14.81
N ARG A 15 5.57 1.61 14.34
CA ARG A 15 5.38 2.77 13.46
C ARG A 15 4.92 4.02 14.20
N HIS A 16 4.28 3.89 15.38
CA HIS A 16 3.92 5.06 16.19
C HIS A 16 5.19 5.81 16.60
N GLY A 17 5.15 7.13 16.53
CA GLY A 17 6.30 8.00 16.81
C GLY A 17 7.26 8.20 15.63
N GLN A 18 7.05 7.56 14.48
CA GLN A 18 7.85 7.84 13.28
C GLN A 18 7.34 9.10 12.56
N PRO A 19 8.23 10.04 12.19
CA PRO A 19 7.89 11.19 11.34
C PRO A 19 7.52 10.73 9.93
N ARG A 20 6.46 11.33 9.34
CA ARG A 20 5.96 10.98 8.01
C ARG A 20 5.14 12.09 7.36
N SER A 21 4.76 11.92 6.09
CA SER A 21 3.89 12.84 5.35
C SER A 21 4.47 14.26 5.27
N PHE A 22 5.73 14.38 4.84
CA PHE A 22 6.47 15.64 4.81
C PHE A 22 5.93 16.59 3.76
N ARG A 23 5.95 17.90 4.10
CA ARG A 23 5.73 19.03 3.19
C ARG A 23 6.79 20.10 3.44
N VAL A 24 7.29 20.68 2.37
CA VAL A 24 8.35 21.69 2.42
C VAL A 24 7.81 23.05 2.00
N THR A 25 8.14 24.07 2.79
CA THR A 25 7.92 25.48 2.44
C THR A 25 9.25 26.23 2.46
N ASP A 26 9.23 27.52 2.11
CA ASP A 26 10.44 28.33 2.15
C ASP A 26 10.98 28.53 3.59
N THR A 27 10.10 28.40 4.58
CA THR A 27 10.39 28.69 6.00
C THR A 27 10.52 27.43 6.85
N ALA A 28 9.90 26.30 6.44
CA ALA A 28 9.77 25.13 7.32
C ALA A 28 9.60 23.81 6.57
N VAL A 29 9.81 22.72 7.31
CA VAL A 29 9.34 21.37 6.96
C VAL A 29 8.23 20.98 7.93
N TYR A 30 7.06 20.64 7.40
CA TYR A 30 5.93 20.14 8.17
C TYR A 30 5.86 18.62 8.05
N PHE A 31 5.43 17.96 9.13
CA PHE A 31 5.30 16.50 9.15
C PHE A 31 4.34 16.02 10.23
N LEU A 32 3.83 14.80 10.05
CA LEU A 32 3.02 14.11 11.04
C LEU A 32 3.90 13.20 11.90
N ARG A 33 3.63 13.17 13.21
CA ARG A 33 4.24 12.25 14.18
C ARG A 33 3.34 12.13 15.39
N SER A 34 3.25 10.98 16.02
CA SER A 34 2.61 10.87 17.34
C SER A 34 3.57 11.30 18.47
N ALA A 35 3.02 11.59 19.64
CA ALA A 35 3.78 12.11 20.77
C ALA A 35 4.69 11.06 21.44
N GLY A 36 4.55 9.79 21.04
CA GLY A 36 5.38 8.69 21.55
C GLY A 36 5.13 7.40 20.80
N GLY A 37 5.96 6.39 21.05
CA GLY A 37 5.91 5.08 20.36
C GLY A 37 4.66 4.24 20.66
N ARG A 38 3.83 4.64 21.61
CA ARG A 38 2.55 3.96 21.97
C ARG A 38 1.33 4.84 21.79
N ASP A 39 1.51 6.04 21.27
CA ASP A 39 0.42 6.95 20.94
C ASP A 39 0.05 6.77 19.47
N ALA A 40 -1.16 6.31 19.19
CA ALA A 40 -1.67 6.17 17.82
C ALA A 40 -2.12 7.52 17.22
N ALA A 41 -2.29 8.57 18.06
CA ALA A 41 -2.79 9.86 17.61
C ALA A 41 -1.67 10.70 16.96
N LEU A 42 -1.78 10.90 15.67
CA LEU A 42 -0.88 11.77 14.94
C LEU A 42 -1.16 13.23 15.23
N ARG A 43 -0.10 13.99 15.33
CA ARG A 43 -0.06 15.44 15.52
C ARG A 43 0.79 16.05 14.42
N LEU A 44 0.60 17.32 14.16
CA LEU A 44 1.34 18.06 13.16
C LEU A 44 2.47 18.83 13.81
N TYR A 45 3.66 18.67 13.26
CA TYR A 45 4.89 19.32 13.68
C TYR A 45 5.44 20.20 12.57
N ARG A 46 6.20 21.23 12.96
CA ARG A 46 6.90 22.17 12.09
C ARG A 46 8.37 22.24 12.52
N TRP A 47 9.27 21.88 11.64
CA TRP A 47 10.69 22.17 11.80
C TRP A 47 11.01 23.49 11.09
N ASP A 48 11.42 24.50 11.84
CA ASP A 48 11.75 25.84 11.31
C ASP A 48 13.16 25.84 10.72
N ARG A 49 13.28 26.18 9.46
CA ARG A 49 14.54 26.14 8.69
C ARG A 49 15.59 27.12 9.20
N ARG A 50 15.16 28.24 9.81
CA ARG A 50 16.07 29.30 10.28
C ARG A 50 16.61 29.00 11.67
N SER A 51 15.76 28.60 12.59
CA SER A 51 16.14 28.34 13.98
C SER A 51 16.62 26.92 14.23
N GLY A 52 16.23 25.97 13.35
CA GLY A 52 16.45 24.54 13.54
C GLY A 52 15.55 23.92 14.62
N HIS A 53 14.56 24.67 15.13
CA HIS A 53 13.66 24.20 16.17
C HIS A 53 12.46 23.44 15.61
N THR A 54 11.98 22.43 16.36
CA THR A 54 10.78 21.66 16.01
C THR A 54 9.70 21.92 17.03
N ASP A 55 8.55 22.42 16.57
CA ASP A 55 7.37 22.70 17.38
C ASP A 55 6.20 21.79 16.99
N GLU A 56 5.38 21.41 17.95
CA GLU A 56 4.04 20.89 17.69
C GLU A 56 3.13 22.09 17.37
N VAL A 57 2.51 22.08 16.18
CA VAL A 57 1.68 23.20 15.71
C VAL A 57 0.19 22.91 15.79
N LEU A 58 -0.22 21.65 15.60
CA LEU A 58 -1.61 21.22 15.75
C LEU A 58 -1.68 19.82 16.35
N ALA A 59 -2.62 19.65 17.26
CA ALA A 59 -3.10 18.38 17.74
C ALA A 59 -4.63 18.36 17.65
N GLY A 60 -5.21 17.19 17.50
CA GLY A 60 -6.65 17.05 17.49
C GLY A 60 -7.06 15.60 17.70
N SER A 61 -8.26 15.44 18.23
CA SER A 61 -8.91 14.15 18.43
C SER A 61 -10.36 14.27 18.01
N GLY A 62 -10.96 13.18 17.59
CA GLY A 62 -12.35 13.08 17.21
C GLY A 62 -12.59 11.80 16.42
N ASP A 63 -13.85 11.39 16.34
CA ASP A 63 -14.20 10.21 15.58
C ASP A 63 -14.19 10.53 14.08
N PRO A 64 -13.51 9.74 13.27
CA PRO A 64 -13.49 9.92 11.82
C PRO A 64 -14.90 9.66 11.24
N THR A 65 -15.21 10.32 10.14
CA THR A 65 -16.43 10.02 9.37
C THR A 65 -16.35 8.64 8.70
N ALA A 66 -17.50 8.09 8.28
CA ALA A 66 -17.52 6.84 7.52
C ALA A 66 -16.71 6.92 6.21
N ALA A 67 -16.76 8.06 5.51
CA ALA A 67 -15.97 8.30 4.30
C ALA A 67 -14.46 8.36 4.60
N GLU A 68 -14.06 9.00 5.70
CA GLU A 68 -12.67 9.02 6.15
C GLU A 68 -12.17 7.62 6.54
N LEU A 69 -13.00 6.83 7.24
CA LEU A 69 -12.67 5.44 7.59
C LEU A 69 -12.48 4.58 6.34
N ALA A 70 -13.36 4.69 5.36
CA ALA A 70 -13.24 3.98 4.09
C ALA A 70 -11.93 4.35 3.36
N MET A 71 -11.58 5.65 3.34
CA MET A 71 -10.31 6.12 2.75
C MET A 71 -9.10 5.61 3.53
N ARG A 72 -9.13 5.63 4.87
CA ARG A 72 -8.05 5.10 5.72
C ARG A 72 -7.83 3.60 5.47
N GLU A 73 -8.89 2.83 5.28
CA GLU A 73 -8.79 1.40 4.95
C GLU A 73 -8.05 1.18 3.64
N ARG A 74 -8.39 1.93 2.57
CA ARG A 74 -7.66 1.88 1.27
C ARG A 74 -6.19 2.29 1.42
N LEU A 75 -5.89 3.29 2.24
CA LEU A 75 -4.52 3.75 2.52
C LEU A 75 -3.76 2.91 3.54
N ARG A 76 -4.37 1.86 4.09
CA ARG A 76 -3.82 1.05 5.21
C ARG A 76 -3.41 1.91 6.40
N GLU A 77 -4.19 2.99 6.67
CA GLU A 77 -3.94 3.92 7.76
C GLU A 77 -4.65 3.50 9.04
N THR A 78 -3.87 3.14 10.06
CA THR A 78 -4.37 2.69 11.37
C THR A 78 -4.24 3.75 12.46
N ALA A 79 -3.52 4.83 12.21
CA ALA A 79 -3.36 5.91 13.18
C ALA A 79 -4.64 6.74 13.32
N SER A 80 -4.78 7.39 14.46
CA SER A 80 -5.83 8.37 14.76
C SER A 80 -5.30 9.80 14.75
N GLY A 81 -6.11 10.77 15.12
CA GLY A 81 -5.75 12.19 15.14
C GLY A 81 -5.68 12.80 13.74
N ILE A 82 -4.67 13.62 13.48
CA ILE A 82 -4.47 14.29 12.19
C ILE A 82 -3.82 13.31 11.20
N THR A 83 -4.58 12.78 10.25
CA THR A 83 -4.06 11.86 9.22
C THR A 83 -3.86 12.53 7.87
N THR A 84 -4.52 13.67 7.64
CA THR A 84 -4.42 14.44 6.39
C THR A 84 -4.23 15.91 6.68
N TYR A 85 -3.39 16.57 5.88
CA TYR A 85 -3.18 18.03 5.92
C TYR A 85 -2.64 18.54 4.58
N ASP A 86 -2.73 19.84 4.37
CA ASP A 86 -2.05 20.54 3.28
C ASP A 86 -1.45 21.85 3.78
N VAL A 87 -0.42 22.35 3.09
CA VAL A 87 0.30 23.58 3.46
C VAL A 87 0.67 24.38 2.22
N ARG A 88 0.52 25.71 2.32
CA ARG A 88 0.98 26.68 1.30
C ARG A 88 1.57 27.90 2.00
N GLY A 89 2.85 28.18 1.76
CA GLY A 89 3.57 29.18 2.54
C GLY A 89 3.53 28.82 4.02
N ASP A 90 3.02 29.74 4.85
CA ASP A 90 2.84 29.51 6.30
C ASP A 90 1.39 29.15 6.68
N ARG A 91 0.49 28.98 5.71
CA ARG A 91 -0.90 28.55 5.93
C ARG A 91 -1.03 27.05 5.85
N LEU A 92 -1.79 26.48 6.77
CA LEU A 92 -1.99 25.04 6.89
C LEU A 92 -3.44 24.72 7.19
N VAL A 93 -3.96 23.65 6.58
CA VAL A 93 -5.27 23.07 6.89
C VAL A 93 -5.11 21.58 7.18
N ALA A 94 -5.78 21.09 8.23
CA ALA A 94 -5.74 19.69 8.65
C ALA A 94 -7.15 19.14 8.92
N GLY A 95 -7.38 17.87 8.58
CA GLY A 95 -8.61 17.14 8.92
C GLY A 95 -8.53 16.54 10.32
N VAL A 96 -9.57 16.76 11.14
CA VAL A 96 -9.67 16.24 12.50
C VAL A 96 -11.12 15.90 12.84
N GLY A 97 -11.41 14.62 13.09
CA GLY A 97 -12.72 14.19 13.59
C GLY A 97 -13.92 14.65 12.75
N GLY A 98 -13.79 14.62 11.43
CA GLY A 98 -14.84 15.08 10.51
C GLY A 98 -14.97 16.61 10.40
N GLY A 99 -14.09 17.37 11.05
CA GLY A 99 -13.97 18.82 10.90
C GLY A 99 -12.60 19.22 10.35
N LEU A 100 -12.41 20.52 10.10
CA LEU A 100 -11.12 21.08 9.64
C LEU A 100 -10.58 22.11 10.63
N LEU A 101 -9.26 22.08 10.83
CA LEU A 101 -8.50 23.09 11.52
C LEU A 101 -7.60 23.83 10.54
N ALA A 102 -7.70 25.15 10.49
CA ALA A 102 -6.76 26.03 9.81
C ALA A 102 -5.75 26.59 10.82
N TRP A 103 -4.49 26.73 10.41
CA TRP A 103 -3.43 27.26 11.26
C TRP A 103 -2.45 28.13 10.48
N ASP A 104 -2.01 29.21 11.07
CA ASP A 104 -0.85 29.98 10.64
C ASP A 104 -0.06 30.50 11.85
N PRO A 105 1.20 30.95 11.68
CA PRO A 105 2.05 31.34 12.82
C PRO A 105 1.64 32.66 13.50
N VAL A 106 0.71 33.42 12.92
CA VAL A 106 0.25 34.71 13.45
C VAL A 106 -0.97 34.50 14.35
N ASP A 107 -1.99 33.80 13.80
CA ASP A 107 -3.29 33.64 14.47
C ASP A 107 -3.42 32.32 15.22
N GLY A 108 -2.49 31.36 14.99
CA GLY A 108 -2.55 30.01 15.56
C GLY A 108 -3.65 29.15 14.93
N GLY A 109 -4.07 28.11 15.68
CA GLY A 109 -5.08 27.14 15.21
C GLY A 109 -6.52 27.66 15.41
N ARG A 110 -7.37 27.50 14.39
CA ARG A 110 -8.80 27.82 14.43
C ARG A 110 -9.64 26.81 13.64
N PRO A 111 -10.87 26.53 14.06
CA PRO A 111 -11.77 25.69 13.26
C PRO A 111 -12.20 26.40 11.97
N VAL A 112 -12.49 25.60 10.93
CA VAL A 112 -13.16 26.09 9.71
C VAL A 112 -14.67 25.89 9.88
N PRO A 113 -15.47 26.95 10.06
CA PRO A 113 -16.85 26.83 10.59
C PRO A 113 -17.80 26.03 9.70
N ALA A 114 -17.62 26.05 8.37
CA ALA A 114 -18.49 25.38 7.41
C ALA A 114 -18.11 23.90 7.17
N ALA A 115 -17.01 23.42 7.75
CA ALA A 115 -16.45 22.10 7.46
C ALA A 115 -17.07 21.05 8.40
N GLU A 116 -18.22 20.49 8.00
CA GLU A 116 -18.87 19.36 8.66
C GLU A 116 -18.69 18.09 7.83
N ALA A 117 -18.46 16.96 8.49
CA ALA A 117 -18.16 15.66 7.85
C ALA A 117 -17.11 15.77 6.72
N ALA A 118 -16.11 16.64 6.95
CA ALA A 118 -15.11 17.04 5.97
C ALA A 118 -13.93 16.07 5.96
N TYR A 119 -13.41 15.77 4.78
CA TYR A 119 -12.16 15.04 4.59
C TYR A 119 -11.40 15.53 3.35
N ASP A 120 -10.15 15.07 3.19
CA ASP A 120 -9.21 15.49 2.13
C ASP A 120 -9.09 17.01 1.95
N PRO A 121 -8.75 17.78 3.02
CA PRO A 121 -8.60 19.22 2.92
C PRO A 121 -7.41 19.63 2.05
N ARG A 122 -7.57 20.73 1.25
CA ARG A 122 -6.51 21.29 0.43
C ARG A 122 -6.55 22.83 0.48
N LEU A 123 -5.38 23.41 0.26
CA LEU A 123 -5.25 24.85 0.02
C LEU A 123 -5.08 25.13 -1.48
N SER A 124 -5.66 26.21 -1.95
CA SER A 124 -5.33 26.73 -3.28
C SER A 124 -3.83 27.05 -3.38
N PRO A 125 -3.22 27.02 -4.58
CA PRO A 125 -1.80 27.34 -4.78
C PRO A 125 -1.37 28.68 -4.17
N ASP A 126 -2.22 29.71 -4.20
CA ASP A 126 -2.01 31.03 -3.59
C ASP A 126 -2.32 31.08 -2.08
N GLY A 127 -2.88 29.98 -1.51
CA GLY A 127 -3.28 29.89 -0.12
C GLY A 127 -4.50 30.73 0.26
N ALA A 128 -5.24 31.28 -0.70
CA ALA A 128 -6.40 32.15 -0.43
C ALA A 128 -7.68 31.37 -0.11
N TRP A 129 -7.76 30.09 -0.53
CA TRP A 129 -8.92 29.24 -0.37
C TRP A 129 -8.59 27.93 0.33
N ILE A 130 -9.55 27.40 1.08
CA ILE A 130 -9.59 26.05 1.61
C ILE A 130 -10.64 25.27 0.84
N SER A 131 -10.34 24.03 0.43
CA SER A 131 -11.29 23.11 -0.19
C SER A 131 -11.34 21.79 0.57
N TRP A 132 -12.47 21.09 0.52
CA TRP A 132 -12.67 19.77 1.14
C TRP A 132 -13.83 19.02 0.48
N VAL A 133 -13.88 17.73 0.74
CA VAL A 133 -15.00 16.86 0.35
C VAL A 133 -15.91 16.64 1.56
N SER A 134 -17.22 16.73 1.34
CA SER A 134 -18.24 16.36 2.33
C SER A 134 -19.47 15.82 1.61
N ALA A 135 -19.98 14.65 2.04
CA ALA A 135 -21.17 14.01 1.48
C ALA A 135 -21.17 13.87 -0.05
N GLY A 136 -20.00 13.59 -0.65
CA GLY A 136 -19.86 13.45 -2.11
C GLY A 136 -19.93 14.76 -2.89
N ALA A 137 -19.78 15.90 -2.22
CA ALA A 137 -19.75 17.24 -2.77
C ALA A 137 -18.38 17.91 -2.55
N LEU A 138 -17.92 18.75 -3.47
CA LEU A 138 -16.75 19.59 -3.31
C LEU A 138 -17.14 20.96 -2.79
N GLN A 139 -16.50 21.38 -1.72
CA GLN A 139 -16.77 22.65 -1.05
C GLN A 139 -15.50 23.49 -0.94
N VAL A 140 -15.65 24.80 -0.91
CA VAL A 140 -14.58 25.76 -0.72
C VAL A 140 -14.99 26.91 0.21
N CYS A 141 -14.04 27.51 0.90
CA CYS A 141 -14.24 28.80 1.56
C CYS A 141 -12.95 29.62 1.50
N ARG A 142 -13.03 30.91 1.76
CA ARG A 142 -11.84 31.74 1.94
C ARG A 142 -10.99 31.25 3.11
N TRP A 143 -9.71 31.58 3.09
CA TRP A 143 -8.80 31.25 4.19
C TRP A 143 -9.32 31.68 5.56
N ASP A 144 -10.00 32.81 5.68
CA ASP A 144 -10.59 33.31 6.92
C ASP A 144 -11.92 32.62 7.34
N GLY A 145 -12.39 31.65 6.55
CA GLY A 145 -13.62 30.91 6.78
C GLY A 145 -14.87 31.59 6.22
N THR A 146 -14.73 32.75 5.55
CA THR A 146 -15.84 33.43 4.86
C THR A 146 -16.06 32.87 3.45
N ASP A 147 -17.13 33.34 2.77
CA ASP A 147 -17.42 33.02 1.37
C ASP A 147 -17.47 31.50 1.11
N HIS A 148 -18.20 30.77 1.95
CA HIS A 148 -18.42 29.34 1.79
C HIS A 148 -19.28 29.05 0.56
N ARG A 149 -18.82 28.14 -0.31
CA ARG A 149 -19.49 27.73 -1.54
C ARG A 149 -19.45 26.21 -1.70
N ILE A 150 -20.50 25.68 -2.30
CA ILE A 150 -20.53 24.32 -2.84
C ILE A 150 -20.20 24.45 -4.33
N VAL A 151 -18.99 24.03 -4.72
CA VAL A 151 -18.56 24.08 -6.12
C VAL A 151 -19.38 23.11 -6.96
N VAL A 152 -19.56 21.90 -6.46
CA VAL A 152 -20.41 20.90 -7.10
C VAL A 152 -20.97 19.95 -6.03
N ALA A 153 -22.26 19.63 -6.13
CA ALA A 153 -22.98 18.75 -5.21
C ALA A 153 -23.12 17.34 -5.80
N ALA A 154 -23.27 16.34 -4.91
CA ALA A 154 -23.61 14.98 -5.32
C ALA A 154 -24.91 14.94 -6.15
N ASP A 155 -24.98 14.05 -7.13
CA ASP A 155 -26.11 13.92 -8.06
C ASP A 155 -26.52 12.44 -8.18
N GLY A 156 -27.61 12.08 -7.51
CA GLY A 156 -28.11 10.71 -7.47
C GLY A 156 -27.09 9.72 -6.90
N ASP A 157 -26.73 8.70 -7.66
CA ASP A 157 -25.71 7.70 -7.31
C ASP A 157 -24.27 8.17 -7.66
N ALA A 158 -24.14 9.38 -8.22
CA ALA A 158 -22.84 9.96 -8.56
C ALA A 158 -22.34 10.87 -7.45
N THR A 159 -21.05 10.73 -7.15
CA THR A 159 -20.31 11.58 -6.22
C THR A 159 -19.28 12.42 -6.96
N TRP A 160 -18.91 13.54 -6.37
CA TRP A 160 -17.90 14.44 -6.89
C TRP A 160 -16.72 14.55 -5.92
N ALA A 161 -15.54 14.71 -6.48
CA ALA A 161 -14.29 14.81 -5.72
C ALA A 161 -13.95 13.55 -4.89
N VAL A 162 -14.70 12.47 -5.05
CA VAL A 162 -14.51 11.18 -4.39
C VAL A 162 -13.83 10.23 -5.38
N CYS A 163 -12.74 9.62 -4.94
CA CYS A 163 -12.04 8.60 -5.73
C CYS A 163 -12.86 7.30 -5.78
N ASP A 164 -12.93 6.66 -6.93
CA ASP A 164 -13.53 5.33 -7.08
C ASP A 164 -12.73 4.25 -6.35
N PHE A 165 -13.39 3.13 -6.04
CA PHE A 165 -12.80 2.01 -5.31
C PHE A 165 -11.52 1.50 -5.97
N ILE A 166 -11.55 1.24 -7.27
CA ILE A 166 -10.42 0.68 -8.02
C ILE A 166 -9.20 1.61 -7.99
N ALA A 167 -9.40 2.90 -8.21
CA ALA A 167 -8.28 3.84 -8.20
C ALA A 167 -7.62 3.92 -6.82
N ALA A 168 -8.42 3.85 -5.75
CA ALA A 168 -7.92 3.92 -4.37
C ALA A 168 -7.23 2.63 -3.93
N GLU A 169 -7.76 1.46 -4.27
CA GLU A 169 -7.23 0.16 -3.85
C GLU A 169 -6.06 -0.30 -4.75
N GLU A 170 -6.20 -0.18 -6.09
CA GLU A 170 -5.32 -0.88 -7.03
C GLU A 170 -4.39 0.05 -7.84
N LEU A 171 -4.75 1.35 -8.00
CA LEU A 171 -3.97 2.27 -8.82
C LEU A 171 -3.18 3.30 -8.00
N GLY A 172 -3.23 3.22 -6.66
CA GLY A 172 -2.50 4.12 -5.76
C GLY A 172 -2.95 5.58 -5.85
N ARG A 173 -4.20 5.84 -6.23
CA ARG A 173 -4.79 7.17 -6.36
C ARG A 173 -6.00 7.32 -5.44
N SER A 174 -5.82 7.99 -4.31
CA SER A 174 -6.86 8.22 -3.30
C SER A 174 -7.55 9.57 -3.40
N ARG A 175 -7.08 10.45 -4.30
CA ARG A 175 -7.61 11.80 -4.47
C ARG A 175 -8.60 11.87 -5.63
N GLY A 176 -9.70 12.62 -5.42
CA GLY A 176 -10.72 12.87 -6.43
C GLY A 176 -10.78 14.32 -6.93
N TYR A 177 -9.89 15.25 -6.45
CA TYR A 177 -9.86 16.62 -6.95
C TYR A 177 -8.48 17.28 -6.81
N TRP A 178 -8.21 18.31 -7.60
CA TRP A 178 -6.93 19.04 -7.68
C TRP A 178 -7.17 20.49 -8.01
N TRP A 179 -6.51 21.39 -7.29
CA TRP A 179 -6.48 22.81 -7.65
C TRP A 179 -5.74 23.02 -8.96
N LEU A 180 -6.24 23.94 -9.79
CA LEU A 180 -5.50 24.46 -10.93
C LEU A 180 -4.36 25.38 -10.46
N PRO A 181 -3.25 25.49 -11.23
CA PRO A 181 -2.07 26.26 -10.81
C PRO A 181 -2.31 27.72 -10.50
N ASP A 182 -3.27 28.35 -11.20
CA ASP A 182 -3.66 29.76 -11.09
C ASP A 182 -4.65 30.04 -9.94
N SER A 183 -5.10 29.01 -9.24
CA SER A 183 -6.08 29.11 -8.12
C SER A 183 -7.48 29.58 -8.52
N ASP A 184 -7.80 29.63 -9.79
CA ASP A 184 -9.10 30.08 -10.32
C ASP A 184 -10.13 28.97 -10.49
N GLY A 185 -9.72 27.70 -10.32
CA GLY A 185 -10.60 26.54 -10.45
C GLY A 185 -9.98 25.24 -9.97
N LEU A 186 -10.73 24.16 -10.18
CA LEU A 186 -10.37 22.81 -9.75
C LEU A 186 -10.65 21.79 -10.86
N LEU A 187 -9.78 20.79 -10.94
CA LEU A 187 -10.10 19.52 -11.59
C LEU A 187 -10.83 18.65 -10.59
N VAL A 188 -11.94 18.05 -10.99
CA VAL A 188 -12.81 17.28 -10.12
C VAL A 188 -13.23 16.00 -10.80
N GLN A 189 -13.04 14.87 -10.15
CA GLN A 189 -13.54 13.59 -10.59
C GLN A 189 -15.05 13.50 -10.30
N ARG A 190 -15.82 13.03 -11.26
CA ARG A 190 -17.17 12.51 -11.09
C ARG A 190 -17.11 11.01 -11.10
N THR A 191 -17.67 10.38 -10.08
CA THR A 191 -17.72 8.91 -9.94
C THR A 191 -19.18 8.48 -9.90
N ASP A 192 -19.64 7.78 -10.93
CA ASP A 192 -20.96 7.17 -10.99
C ASP A 192 -20.85 5.67 -10.75
N GLU A 193 -21.25 5.22 -9.58
CA GLU A 193 -21.19 3.81 -9.18
C GLU A 193 -22.48 3.04 -9.52
N SER A 194 -23.47 3.64 -10.21
CA SER A 194 -24.73 2.97 -10.53
C SER A 194 -24.58 1.63 -11.28
N PRO A 195 -23.57 1.43 -12.18
CA PRO A 195 -23.38 0.15 -12.84
C PRO A 195 -22.72 -0.92 -11.96
N VAL A 196 -22.10 -0.53 -10.83
CA VAL A 196 -21.34 -1.46 -9.97
C VAL A 196 -22.29 -2.30 -9.13
N PRO A 197 -22.13 -3.65 -9.09
CA PRO A 197 -22.96 -4.51 -8.26
C PRO A 197 -22.90 -4.14 -6.78
N VAL A 198 -24.05 -4.28 -6.09
CA VAL A 198 -24.15 -4.07 -4.65
C VAL A 198 -24.01 -5.40 -3.93
N TRP A 199 -23.02 -5.49 -3.06
CA TRP A 199 -22.86 -6.57 -2.11
C TRP A 199 -23.27 -6.10 -0.71
N HIS A 200 -23.53 -7.04 0.20
CA HIS A 200 -23.96 -6.73 1.55
C HIS A 200 -23.03 -7.36 2.58
N ARG A 201 -22.50 -6.54 3.47
CA ARG A 201 -21.74 -7.00 4.64
C ARG A 201 -22.66 -7.08 5.84
N SER A 202 -22.86 -8.28 6.36
CA SER A 202 -23.58 -8.50 7.61
C SER A 202 -22.59 -8.60 8.77
N ASP A 203 -23.03 -8.14 9.95
CA ASP A 203 -22.31 -8.40 11.20
C ASP A 203 -23.04 -9.51 11.98
N PRO A 204 -22.60 -10.78 11.85
CA PRO A 204 -23.28 -11.90 12.51
C PRO A 204 -23.24 -11.85 14.04
N ALA A 205 -22.31 -11.06 14.61
CA ALA A 205 -22.24 -10.85 16.06
C ALA A 205 -23.30 -9.87 16.55
N HIS A 206 -23.87 -9.05 15.65
CA HIS A 206 -24.92 -8.07 15.93
C HIS A 206 -26.08 -8.24 14.92
N PRO A 207 -26.88 -9.31 15.06
CA PRO A 207 -27.91 -9.66 14.08
C PRO A 207 -29.08 -8.68 14.04
N ASP A 208 -29.14 -7.74 14.98
CA ASP A 208 -30.10 -6.62 15.05
C ASP A 208 -29.71 -5.45 14.14
N ARG A 209 -28.47 -5.45 13.57
CA ARG A 209 -28.00 -4.43 12.64
C ARG A 209 -28.36 -4.79 11.20
N GLU A 210 -28.78 -3.80 10.44
CA GLU A 210 -28.95 -3.97 9.00
C GLU A 210 -27.61 -4.23 8.31
N PRO A 211 -27.57 -5.11 7.28
CA PRO A 211 -26.40 -5.30 6.47
C PRO A 211 -25.97 -4.00 5.78
N THR A 212 -24.69 -3.70 5.79
CA THR A 212 -24.13 -2.54 5.11
C THR A 212 -24.02 -2.82 3.61
N PRO A 213 -24.70 -2.07 2.73
CA PRO A 213 -24.51 -2.19 1.29
C PRO A 213 -23.17 -1.59 0.89
N GLN A 214 -22.51 -2.25 -0.07
CA GLN A 214 -21.25 -1.80 -0.64
C GLN A 214 -21.22 -2.10 -2.12
N ARG A 215 -20.95 -1.10 -2.94
CA ARG A 215 -20.68 -1.30 -4.35
C ARG A 215 -19.30 -1.92 -4.49
N TYR A 216 -19.23 -3.08 -5.14
CA TYR A 216 -17.99 -3.83 -5.28
C TYR A 216 -17.83 -4.36 -6.70
N PRO A 217 -16.83 -3.85 -7.46
CA PRO A 217 -16.61 -4.22 -8.84
C PRO A 217 -15.80 -5.52 -8.92
N HIS A 218 -16.45 -6.66 -8.65
CA HIS A 218 -15.78 -7.97 -8.72
C HIS A 218 -15.42 -8.35 -10.16
N ALA A 219 -14.45 -9.25 -10.34
CA ALA A 219 -13.97 -9.68 -11.65
C ALA A 219 -15.14 -10.06 -12.60
N GLY A 220 -15.13 -9.53 -13.82
CA GLY A 220 -16.19 -9.67 -14.82
C GLY A 220 -17.36 -8.70 -14.67
N ALA A 221 -17.47 -7.97 -13.56
CA ALA A 221 -18.53 -6.99 -13.36
C ALA A 221 -18.22 -5.64 -14.03
N ALA A 222 -19.20 -4.74 -14.01
CA ALA A 222 -19.01 -3.35 -14.39
C ALA A 222 -18.22 -2.58 -13.31
N ASN A 223 -17.34 -1.68 -13.76
CA ASN A 223 -16.71 -0.67 -12.93
C ASN A 223 -17.58 0.59 -12.79
N ALA A 224 -17.19 1.49 -11.90
CA ALA A 224 -17.74 2.83 -11.84
C ALA A 224 -17.44 3.60 -13.14
N HIS A 225 -18.37 4.39 -13.59
CA HIS A 225 -18.13 5.32 -14.68
C HIS A 225 -17.47 6.58 -14.12
N VAL A 226 -16.23 6.85 -14.54
CA VAL A 226 -15.39 7.93 -14.01
C VAL A 226 -15.13 8.97 -15.08
N GLU A 227 -15.39 10.23 -14.75
CA GLU A 227 -15.12 11.39 -15.60
C GLU A 227 -14.25 12.40 -14.88
N LEU A 228 -13.52 13.22 -15.61
CA LEU A 228 -12.79 14.37 -15.08
C LEU A 228 -13.40 15.66 -15.62
N TRP A 229 -13.64 16.61 -14.73
CA TRP A 229 -14.24 17.89 -15.03
C TRP A 229 -13.37 19.04 -14.54
N ARG A 230 -13.43 20.17 -15.20
CA ARG A 230 -12.88 21.44 -14.73
C ARG A 230 -14.01 22.31 -14.24
N PHE A 231 -13.93 22.81 -13.01
CA PHE A 231 -14.86 23.77 -12.43
C PHE A 231 -14.15 25.07 -12.07
N ASP A 232 -14.82 26.18 -12.27
CA ASP A 232 -14.46 27.43 -11.61
C ASP A 232 -15.02 27.47 -10.17
N LEU A 233 -14.71 28.52 -9.42
CA LEU A 233 -15.16 28.67 -8.03
C LEU A 233 -16.65 29.07 -7.91
N ASP A 234 -17.30 29.44 -8.99
CA ASP A 234 -18.72 29.76 -9.02
C ASP A 234 -19.59 28.53 -9.39
N GLY A 235 -18.94 27.39 -9.69
CA GLY A 235 -19.59 26.10 -9.97
C GLY A 235 -19.90 25.88 -11.45
N GLU A 236 -19.40 26.72 -12.34
CA GLU A 236 -19.49 26.48 -13.79
C GLU A 236 -18.46 25.44 -14.20
N GLY A 237 -18.92 24.32 -14.77
CA GLY A 237 -18.06 23.15 -15.06
C GLY A 237 -18.09 22.72 -16.51
N GLU A 238 -16.95 22.27 -17.02
CA GLU A 238 -16.84 21.60 -18.30
C GLU A 238 -16.10 20.26 -18.18
N ARG A 239 -16.54 19.29 -18.97
CA ARG A 239 -15.90 17.96 -18.97
C ARG A 239 -14.55 18.02 -19.70
N VAL A 240 -13.51 17.46 -19.09
CA VAL A 240 -12.21 17.24 -19.75
C VAL A 240 -12.39 16.13 -20.81
N PRO A 241 -12.04 16.37 -22.08
CA PRO A 241 -12.29 15.42 -23.17
C PRO A 241 -11.23 14.30 -23.20
N LEU A 242 -11.24 13.43 -22.18
CA LEU A 242 -10.32 12.29 -22.13
C LEU A 242 -10.68 11.23 -23.17
N PRO A 243 -9.71 10.45 -23.67
CA PRO A 243 -9.98 9.28 -24.50
C PRO A 243 -10.90 8.28 -23.79
N ASP A 244 -11.63 7.49 -24.57
CA ASP A 244 -12.40 6.37 -24.02
C ASP A 244 -11.48 5.35 -23.37
N ALA A 245 -11.70 5.09 -22.09
CA ALA A 245 -10.87 4.25 -21.24
C ALA A 245 -11.69 3.71 -20.06
N GLU A 246 -11.20 2.62 -19.45
CA GLU A 246 -11.87 2.01 -18.30
C GLU A 246 -11.53 2.71 -16.98
N TYR A 247 -10.24 3.09 -16.81
CA TYR A 247 -9.76 3.62 -15.55
C TYR A 247 -9.10 5.00 -15.71
N LEU A 248 -9.53 5.96 -14.90
CA LEU A 248 -8.76 7.17 -14.65
C LEU A 248 -7.62 6.83 -13.68
N ALA A 249 -6.45 6.51 -14.23
CA ALA A 249 -5.35 5.96 -13.44
C ALA A 249 -4.57 7.03 -12.66
N THR A 250 -4.19 8.12 -13.32
CA THR A 250 -3.39 9.17 -12.69
C THR A 250 -3.86 10.58 -13.10
N VAL A 251 -3.79 11.53 -12.16
CA VAL A 251 -3.92 12.97 -12.41
C VAL A 251 -2.77 13.67 -11.70
N ARG A 252 -1.83 14.24 -12.46
CA ARG A 252 -0.61 14.85 -11.92
C ARG A 252 -0.30 16.19 -12.62
N GLY A 253 -0.83 17.24 -12.03
CA GLY A 253 -0.79 18.58 -12.66
C GLY A 253 -1.57 18.55 -13.97
N GLU A 254 -0.88 18.85 -15.08
CA GLU A 254 -1.48 18.91 -16.41
C GLU A 254 -1.44 17.57 -17.18
N VAL A 255 -0.95 16.48 -16.57
CA VAL A 255 -0.91 15.16 -17.21
C VAL A 255 -1.91 14.24 -16.56
N VAL A 256 -2.81 13.70 -17.37
CA VAL A 256 -3.81 12.71 -17.01
C VAL A 256 -3.45 11.40 -17.69
N GLY A 257 -3.42 10.31 -16.92
CA GLY A 257 -3.21 8.96 -17.44
C GLY A 257 -4.48 8.12 -17.32
N VAL A 258 -4.88 7.50 -18.41
CA VAL A 258 -6.05 6.61 -18.48
C VAL A 258 -5.66 5.23 -18.98
N PHE A 259 -6.21 4.17 -18.36
CA PHE A 259 -5.95 2.78 -18.74
C PHE A 259 -7.13 2.15 -19.50
N ASP A 260 -6.80 1.28 -20.42
CA ASP A 260 -7.75 0.25 -20.91
C ASP A 260 -8.07 -0.75 -19.77
N ARG A 261 -9.14 -1.52 -19.90
CA ARG A 261 -9.57 -2.49 -18.88
C ARG A 261 -8.53 -3.56 -18.59
N ALA A 262 -7.82 -4.04 -19.61
CA ALA A 262 -6.75 -5.02 -19.47
C ALA A 262 -5.45 -4.44 -18.88
N GLN A 263 -5.40 -3.13 -18.67
CA GLN A 263 -4.24 -2.38 -18.16
C GLN A 263 -2.97 -2.63 -18.98
N THR A 264 -3.13 -2.78 -20.27
CA THR A 264 -2.03 -2.99 -21.22
C THR A 264 -1.59 -1.71 -21.90
N THR A 265 -2.44 -0.69 -21.92
CA THR A 265 -2.19 0.59 -22.58
C THR A 265 -2.52 1.74 -21.64
N LEU A 266 -1.50 2.53 -21.25
CA LEU A 266 -1.68 3.81 -20.58
C LEU A 266 -1.61 4.93 -21.61
N THR A 267 -2.72 5.63 -21.83
CA THR A 267 -2.75 6.85 -22.66
C THR A 267 -2.56 8.07 -21.74
N MET A 268 -1.57 8.88 -22.04
CA MET A 268 -1.28 10.13 -21.34
C MET A 268 -1.84 11.30 -22.15
N CYS A 269 -2.63 12.16 -21.51
CA CYS A 269 -3.26 13.32 -22.14
C CYS A 269 -2.99 14.59 -21.33
N ASP A 270 -3.14 15.74 -21.98
CA ASP A 270 -3.28 17.01 -21.28
C ASP A 270 -4.75 17.28 -20.89
N LEU A 271 -5.01 18.44 -20.28
CA LEU A 271 -6.35 18.86 -19.85
C LEU A 271 -7.27 19.30 -21.01
N HIS A 272 -6.77 19.37 -22.24
CA HIS A 272 -7.55 19.61 -23.47
C HIS A 272 -7.86 18.31 -24.20
N GLY A 273 -7.39 17.16 -23.68
CA GLY A 273 -7.56 15.84 -24.29
C GLY A 273 -6.55 15.54 -25.40
N GLU A 274 -5.53 16.39 -25.59
CA GLU A 274 -4.45 16.11 -26.51
C GLU A 274 -3.58 14.96 -25.98
N VAL A 275 -3.35 13.95 -26.81
CA VAL A 275 -2.53 12.80 -26.44
C VAL A 275 -1.06 13.18 -26.44
N LEU A 276 -0.46 13.15 -25.26
CA LEU A 276 0.96 13.45 -25.04
C LEU A 276 1.86 12.22 -25.28
N GLY A 277 1.29 11.02 -25.22
CA GLY A 277 2.00 9.76 -25.43
C GLY A 277 1.20 8.56 -24.99
N ARG A 278 1.73 7.37 -25.32
CA ARG A 278 1.19 6.08 -24.89
C ARG A 278 2.31 5.18 -24.43
N LEU A 279 2.01 4.36 -23.42
CA LEU A 279 2.84 3.25 -22.98
C LEU A 279 2.04 1.97 -23.20
N ASP A 280 2.61 1.05 -23.95
CA ASP A 280 2.00 -0.25 -24.26
C ASP A 280 2.91 -1.35 -23.73
N GLN A 281 2.36 -2.28 -22.94
CA GLN A 281 3.09 -3.41 -22.37
C GLN A 281 2.19 -4.64 -22.29
N ARG A 282 2.76 -5.81 -22.55
CA ARG A 282 2.11 -7.11 -22.39
C ARG A 282 2.90 -7.95 -21.40
N PRO A 283 2.22 -8.73 -20.54
CA PRO A 283 0.76 -8.93 -20.44
C PRO A 283 0.02 -7.75 -19.81
N TRP A 284 0.64 -6.92 -19.00
CA TRP A 284 0.11 -5.68 -18.42
C TRP A 284 1.21 -4.64 -18.22
N LEU A 285 0.82 -3.41 -17.93
CA LEU A 285 1.71 -2.30 -17.56
C LEU A 285 1.49 -1.91 -16.09
N ASP A 286 2.54 -1.94 -15.28
CA ASP A 286 2.49 -1.45 -13.91
C ASP A 286 2.69 0.07 -13.85
N LEU A 287 1.92 0.75 -13.00
CA LEU A 287 2.12 2.15 -12.71
C LEU A 287 3.38 2.38 -11.87
N VAL A 288 4.19 3.36 -12.26
CA VAL A 288 5.31 3.82 -11.45
C VAL A 288 4.83 4.97 -10.55
N PRO A 289 4.91 4.83 -9.22
CA PRO A 289 4.55 5.93 -8.31
C PRO A 289 5.27 7.22 -8.67
N GLY A 290 4.53 8.34 -8.73
CA GLY A 290 5.07 9.64 -9.12
C GLY A 290 5.00 9.97 -10.62
N LEU A 291 4.73 9.00 -11.49
CA LEU A 291 4.64 9.16 -12.96
C LEU A 291 3.20 8.89 -13.48
N PRO A 292 2.85 9.34 -14.73
CA PRO A 292 3.61 10.28 -15.55
C PRO A 292 3.55 11.73 -15.04
N ARG A 293 4.46 12.60 -15.53
CA ARG A 293 4.51 14.03 -15.20
C ARG A 293 5.03 14.88 -16.36
N ARG A 294 4.84 16.21 -16.29
CA ARG A 294 5.61 17.17 -17.09
C ARG A 294 6.85 17.68 -16.34
N SER A 295 7.92 17.91 -17.09
CA SER A 295 9.11 18.66 -16.65
C SER A 295 9.50 19.60 -17.81
N GLY A 296 9.14 20.88 -17.70
CA GLY A 296 9.12 21.79 -18.84
C GLY A 296 8.20 21.26 -19.95
N ASP A 297 8.68 21.23 -21.18
CA ASP A 297 7.92 20.69 -22.32
C ASP A 297 7.97 19.18 -22.45
N ALA A 298 8.84 18.49 -21.69
CA ALA A 298 9.02 17.04 -21.78
C ALA A 298 8.02 16.29 -20.89
N VAL A 299 7.52 15.15 -21.39
CA VAL A 299 6.83 14.16 -20.57
C VAL A 299 7.87 13.28 -19.90
N VAL A 300 7.78 13.16 -18.58
CA VAL A 300 8.54 12.19 -17.76
C VAL A 300 7.66 11.00 -17.54
N ALA A 301 8.12 9.83 -17.96
CA ALA A 301 7.42 8.55 -17.92
C ALA A 301 8.42 7.41 -17.65
N TRP A 302 8.08 6.19 -18.06
CA TRP A 302 8.98 5.03 -17.91
C TRP A 302 8.88 4.10 -19.11
N THR A 303 9.78 3.15 -19.19
CA THR A 303 9.70 1.99 -20.10
C THR A 303 9.92 0.71 -19.31
N ASP A 304 9.19 -0.34 -19.67
CA ASP A 304 9.27 -1.69 -19.08
C ASP A 304 9.92 -2.66 -20.09
N ASP A 305 11.24 -2.47 -20.31
CA ASP A 305 12.05 -3.41 -21.09
C ASP A 305 12.58 -4.55 -20.18
N ALA A 306 13.85 -4.92 -20.30
CA ALA A 306 14.51 -5.84 -19.38
C ALA A 306 14.57 -5.28 -17.93
N ARG A 307 14.50 -3.97 -17.80
CA ARG A 307 14.38 -3.22 -16.55
C ARG A 307 13.39 -2.09 -16.73
N ARG A 308 12.67 -1.76 -15.67
CA ARG A 308 11.86 -0.54 -15.61
C ARG A 308 12.77 0.66 -15.50
N ARG A 309 12.69 1.58 -16.47
CA ARG A 309 13.62 2.72 -16.59
C ARG A 309 12.88 4.03 -16.70
N LEU A 310 13.43 5.09 -16.09
CA LEU A 310 12.91 6.45 -16.27
C LEU A 310 13.14 6.93 -17.70
N THR A 311 12.13 7.57 -18.28
CA THR A 311 12.23 8.27 -19.57
C THR A 311 11.91 9.74 -19.41
N VAL A 312 12.63 10.59 -20.16
CA VAL A 312 12.37 12.02 -20.29
C VAL A 312 12.28 12.35 -21.78
N GLY A 313 11.14 12.89 -22.23
CA GLY A 313 10.90 13.12 -23.65
C GLY A 313 11.03 11.84 -24.51
N GLY A 314 10.65 10.70 -23.97
CA GLY A 314 10.72 9.39 -24.64
C GLY A 314 12.10 8.70 -24.61
N LEU A 315 13.14 9.37 -24.09
CA LEU A 315 14.49 8.79 -24.01
C LEU A 315 14.72 8.21 -22.61
N ALA A 316 15.18 6.95 -22.54
CA ALA A 316 15.52 6.31 -21.27
C ALA A 316 16.81 6.92 -20.69
N VAL A 317 16.71 7.46 -19.47
CA VAL A 317 17.77 8.23 -18.80
C VAL A 317 18.40 7.52 -17.61
N THR A 318 17.82 6.41 -17.12
CA THR A 318 18.45 5.53 -16.12
C THR A 318 19.16 4.36 -16.79
N PRO A 319 20.25 3.81 -16.19
CA PRO A 319 21.00 2.67 -16.73
C PRO A 319 20.15 1.40 -16.89
N GLY A 320 20.60 0.48 -17.76
CA GLY A 320 19.89 -0.78 -18.03
C GLY A 320 20.01 -1.84 -16.93
N ASP A 321 20.87 -1.65 -15.95
CA ASP A 321 21.03 -2.52 -14.77
C ASP A 321 20.35 -1.97 -13.51
N VAL A 322 19.69 -0.82 -13.62
CA VAL A 322 18.93 -0.17 -12.55
C VAL A 322 17.43 -0.37 -12.75
N GLN A 323 16.75 -0.92 -11.75
CA GLN A 323 15.30 -1.06 -11.71
C GLN A 323 14.66 0.15 -11.01
N LEU A 324 13.89 0.95 -11.75
CA LEU A 324 13.12 2.07 -11.22
C LEU A 324 12.01 1.58 -10.28
N ARG A 325 11.88 2.19 -9.10
CA ARG A 325 10.80 1.91 -8.14
C ARG A 325 9.77 3.03 -8.08
N SER A 326 10.24 4.28 -8.02
CA SER A 326 9.34 5.45 -8.03
C SER A 326 10.08 6.70 -8.53
N TYR A 327 9.31 7.65 -8.98
CA TYR A 327 9.78 9.00 -9.29
C TYR A 327 9.41 9.93 -8.13
N LEU A 328 10.39 10.65 -7.60
CA LEU A 328 10.23 11.50 -6.42
C LEU A 328 9.94 12.96 -6.78
N GLY A 329 10.42 13.41 -7.92
CA GLY A 329 10.27 14.80 -8.37
C GLY A 329 11.53 15.32 -9.07
N ALA A 330 11.54 16.63 -9.34
CA ALA A 330 12.71 17.33 -9.89
C ALA A 330 12.98 18.64 -9.14
N ILE A 331 14.26 18.98 -8.98
CA ILE A 331 14.74 20.27 -8.46
C ILE A 331 15.74 20.81 -9.50
N ASP A 332 15.50 22.00 -10.04
CA ASP A 332 16.37 22.67 -11.00
C ASP A 332 16.80 21.78 -12.19
N GLY A 333 15.86 20.96 -12.70
CA GLY A 333 16.11 20.06 -13.84
C GLY A 333 16.80 18.74 -13.48
N VAL A 334 17.19 18.51 -12.23
CA VAL A 334 17.68 17.22 -11.72
C VAL A 334 16.50 16.36 -11.29
N HIS A 335 16.36 15.18 -11.88
CA HIS A 335 15.30 14.22 -11.57
C HIS A 335 15.74 13.26 -10.47
N TYR A 336 14.92 13.07 -9.44
CA TYR A 336 15.17 12.17 -8.31
C TYR A 336 14.25 10.96 -8.35
N VAL A 337 14.82 9.80 -8.06
CA VAL A 337 14.10 8.52 -8.10
C VAL A 337 14.43 7.67 -6.89
N THR A 338 13.53 6.74 -6.54
CA THR A 338 13.94 5.51 -5.87
C THR A 338 14.14 4.42 -6.91
N ALA A 339 15.20 3.66 -6.75
CA ALA A 339 15.55 2.57 -7.65
C ALA A 339 16.36 1.49 -6.89
N CYS A 340 16.61 0.36 -7.52
CA CYS A 340 17.43 -0.69 -6.94
C CYS A 340 18.37 -1.33 -7.96
N GLY A 341 19.53 -1.77 -7.49
CA GLY A 341 20.43 -2.66 -8.22
C GLY A 341 20.15 -4.12 -7.87
N THR A 342 19.80 -4.39 -6.59
CA THR A 342 19.34 -5.69 -6.11
C THR A 342 17.91 -5.59 -5.60
N ALA A 343 17.14 -6.68 -5.68
CA ALA A 343 15.72 -6.67 -5.33
C ALA A 343 15.43 -6.22 -3.88
N ALA A 344 16.29 -6.57 -2.93
CA ALA A 344 16.07 -6.25 -1.53
C ALA A 344 16.25 -4.77 -1.18
N GLU A 345 16.87 -3.98 -2.06
CA GLU A 345 17.20 -2.58 -1.81
C GLU A 345 16.12 -1.61 -2.31
N SER A 346 16.10 -0.42 -1.71
CA SER A 346 15.51 0.78 -2.28
C SER A 346 16.48 1.94 -2.01
N ARG A 347 17.03 2.53 -3.08
CA ARG A 347 18.06 3.57 -2.98
C ARG A 347 17.61 4.83 -3.69
N ILE A 348 18.10 5.96 -3.22
CA ILE A 348 17.90 7.24 -3.90
C ILE A 348 18.97 7.38 -4.99
N GLY A 349 18.50 7.68 -6.20
CA GLY A 349 19.33 8.09 -7.32
C GLY A 349 18.87 9.40 -7.91
N CYS A 350 19.72 10.06 -8.68
CA CYS A 350 19.34 11.22 -9.47
C CYS A 350 19.86 11.11 -10.91
N VAL A 351 19.18 11.83 -11.79
CA VAL A 351 19.54 12.01 -13.20
C VAL A 351 19.68 13.50 -13.47
N ASP A 352 20.83 13.91 -13.95
CA ASP A 352 21.14 15.27 -14.39
C ASP A 352 21.78 15.25 -15.79
N ALA A 353 22.42 16.36 -16.20
CA ALA A 353 23.07 16.47 -17.50
C ALA A 353 24.28 15.52 -17.65
N ASP A 354 24.89 15.09 -16.56
CA ASP A 354 26.01 14.17 -16.54
C ASP A 354 25.57 12.68 -16.49
N GLY A 355 24.27 12.43 -16.36
CA GLY A 355 23.64 11.12 -16.33
C GLY A 355 23.16 10.68 -14.95
N PHE A 356 23.02 9.37 -14.77
CA PHE A 356 22.52 8.77 -13.53
C PHE A 356 23.63 8.59 -12.50
N ARG A 357 23.34 8.91 -11.24
CA ARG A 357 24.21 8.56 -10.10
C ARG A 357 23.42 8.18 -8.86
N TRP A 358 23.95 7.26 -8.07
CA TRP A 358 23.41 6.93 -6.76
C TRP A 358 23.76 8.01 -5.74
N LEU A 359 22.79 8.38 -4.90
CA LEU A 359 22.96 9.34 -3.80
C LEU A 359 23.02 8.64 -2.44
N SER A 360 22.20 7.60 -2.21
CA SER A 360 22.24 6.82 -0.97
C SER A 360 23.19 5.62 -1.08
N ALA A 361 23.70 5.17 0.07
CA ALA A 361 24.54 3.98 0.17
C ALA A 361 23.78 2.70 -0.23
N PRO A 362 24.49 1.60 -0.56
CA PRO A 362 23.89 0.28 -0.69
C PRO A 362 23.42 -0.27 0.67
N ASP A 363 22.76 -1.43 0.64
CA ASP A 363 22.29 -2.16 1.83
C ASP A 363 21.29 -1.36 2.69
N CYS A 364 20.41 -0.60 2.05
CA CYS A 364 19.37 0.17 2.69
C CYS A 364 18.02 0.06 1.97
N TYR A 365 16.97 0.40 2.69
CA TYR A 365 15.63 0.60 2.14
C TYR A 365 15.22 2.04 2.44
N THR A 366 15.36 2.90 1.44
CA THR A 366 15.18 4.35 1.58
C THR A 366 14.01 4.82 0.72
N SER A 367 13.16 5.64 1.29
CA SER A 367 12.19 6.49 0.59
C SER A 367 12.53 7.96 0.79
N ALA A 368 11.98 8.85 -0.06
CA ALA A 368 12.18 10.28 0.15
C ALA A 368 10.99 11.10 -0.34
N THR A 369 10.87 12.31 0.22
CA THR A 369 10.07 13.41 -0.30
C THR A 369 11.02 14.43 -0.92
N VAL A 370 10.81 14.74 -2.19
CA VAL A 370 11.54 15.78 -2.93
C VAL A 370 10.58 16.92 -3.21
N GLU A 371 10.78 18.04 -2.57
CA GLU A 371 9.89 19.18 -2.70
C GLU A 371 10.69 20.48 -2.54
N ARG A 372 10.49 21.44 -3.46
CA ARG A 372 11.22 22.70 -3.54
C ARG A 372 12.74 22.48 -3.69
N ASP A 373 13.50 22.83 -2.66
CA ASP A 373 14.97 22.77 -2.62
C ASP A 373 15.50 21.72 -1.62
N LEU A 374 14.60 20.89 -1.03
CA LEU A 374 14.96 19.91 -0.03
C LEU A 374 14.59 18.48 -0.44
N ILE A 375 15.37 17.55 0.08
CA ILE A 375 15.16 16.12 0.02
C ILE A 375 15.07 15.59 1.44
N ILE A 376 13.92 15.02 1.82
CA ILE A 376 13.74 14.43 3.14
C ILE A 376 13.75 12.91 2.97
N THR A 377 14.84 12.28 3.41
CA THR A 377 15.02 10.83 3.32
C THR A 377 14.52 10.14 4.56
N SER A 378 13.83 9.00 4.39
CA SER A 378 13.47 8.05 5.44
C SER A 378 14.19 6.75 5.15
N GLU A 379 15.24 6.43 5.91
CA GLU A 379 16.15 5.33 5.67
C GLU A 379 16.05 4.26 6.76
N ALA A 380 15.65 3.04 6.38
CA ALA A 380 15.81 1.82 7.17
C ALA A 380 17.04 1.05 6.69
N ARG A 381 17.75 0.41 7.61
CA ARG A 381 18.98 -0.31 7.32
C ARG A 381 18.96 -1.74 7.85
N TRP A 382 19.87 -2.53 7.29
CA TRP A 382 20.07 -3.92 7.68
C TRP A 382 20.69 -4.10 9.08
N ASP A 383 21.54 -3.17 9.48
CA ASP A 383 22.37 -3.27 10.68
C ASP A 383 21.72 -2.71 11.95
N ARG A 384 20.56 -2.01 11.82
CA ARG A 384 19.85 -1.38 12.95
C ARG A 384 18.34 -1.40 12.80
N TYR A 385 17.64 -1.33 13.93
CA TYR A 385 16.22 -1.00 13.96
C TYR A 385 15.98 0.49 13.83
N GLY A 386 14.72 0.82 13.51
CA GLY A 386 14.26 2.18 13.34
C GLY A 386 14.45 2.70 11.92
N THR A 387 13.84 3.84 11.67
CA THR A 387 13.96 4.60 10.41
C THR A 387 14.55 5.94 10.76
N GLU A 388 15.67 6.29 10.15
CA GLU A 388 16.30 7.60 10.30
C GLU A 388 15.71 8.57 9.28
N VAL A 389 15.27 9.73 9.76
CA VAL A 389 14.75 10.79 8.91
C VAL A 389 15.76 11.93 8.85
N THR A 390 16.24 12.22 7.64
CA THR A 390 17.26 13.26 7.42
C THR A 390 16.74 14.27 6.40
N VAL A 391 16.79 15.55 6.76
CA VAL A 391 16.59 16.67 5.84
C VAL A 391 17.90 16.96 5.14
N ARG A 392 17.89 17.00 3.81
CA ARG A 392 19.05 17.21 2.95
C ARG A 392 18.80 18.36 1.98
N ASP A 393 19.86 19.02 1.56
CA ASP A 393 19.80 19.95 0.43
C ASP A 393 19.75 19.19 -0.92
N ARG A 394 19.67 19.95 -2.01
CA ARG A 394 19.63 19.41 -3.38
C ARG A 394 20.92 18.65 -3.77
N ASP A 395 22.06 18.94 -3.13
CA ASP A 395 23.33 18.25 -3.34
C ASP A 395 23.43 17.00 -2.47
N PHE A 396 22.34 16.62 -1.81
CA PHE A 396 22.21 15.49 -0.89
C PHE A 396 23.02 15.63 0.41
N THR A 397 23.50 16.84 0.74
CA THR A 397 24.20 17.12 1.99
C THR A 397 23.21 17.11 3.15
N PRO A 398 23.48 16.39 4.24
CA PRO A 398 22.59 16.39 5.40
C PRO A 398 22.63 17.76 6.10
N LEU A 399 21.44 18.32 6.34
CA LEU A 399 21.26 19.57 7.07
C LEU A 399 20.89 19.31 8.53
N THR A 400 19.96 18.37 8.78
CA THR A 400 19.53 17.95 10.12
C THR A 400 18.85 16.59 10.06
N THR A 401 18.67 15.99 11.24
CA THR A 401 17.81 14.82 11.44
C THR A 401 16.53 15.23 12.17
N ILE A 402 15.41 14.58 11.81
CA ILE A 402 14.14 14.72 12.53
C ILE A 402 14.00 13.51 13.46
N ASP A 403 13.86 13.78 14.75
CA ASP A 403 13.82 12.74 15.77
C ASP A 403 12.61 11.83 15.60
N THR A 404 12.85 10.52 15.64
CA THR A 404 11.81 9.50 15.83
C THR A 404 11.57 9.27 17.32
N LEU A 405 10.30 9.09 17.69
CA LEU A 405 9.86 8.67 19.01
C LEU A 405 9.39 7.21 19.03
N ALA A 406 9.59 6.50 17.93
CA ALA A 406 9.21 5.10 17.80
C ALA A 406 10.04 4.21 18.72
N GLU A 407 9.37 3.23 19.33
CA GLU A 407 10.07 2.18 20.07
C GLU A 407 10.79 1.22 19.11
N SER A 408 11.80 0.55 19.60
CA SER A 408 12.45 -0.57 18.91
C SER A 408 12.02 -1.90 19.51
N PRO A 409 11.93 -2.98 18.70
CA PRO A 409 11.68 -4.32 19.22
C PRO A 409 12.70 -4.74 20.27
N GLN A 410 12.24 -5.39 21.34
CA GLN A 410 13.11 -5.93 22.40
C GLN A 410 13.71 -7.30 22.02
N LEU A 411 13.85 -7.58 20.74
CA LEU A 411 14.49 -8.78 20.19
C LEU A 411 15.51 -8.36 19.12
N ASP A 412 16.43 -9.26 18.79
CA ASP A 412 17.52 -9.00 17.87
C ASP A 412 17.33 -9.83 16.58
N ALA A 413 16.62 -9.29 15.60
CA ALA A 413 16.45 -9.98 14.32
C ALA A 413 17.77 -10.12 13.58
N ARG A 414 18.09 -11.36 13.19
CA ARG A 414 19.32 -11.75 12.49
C ARG A 414 19.00 -12.53 11.23
N PRO A 415 18.33 -11.91 10.24
CA PRO A 415 18.07 -12.59 8.99
C PRO A 415 19.36 -12.90 8.24
N THR A 416 19.42 -14.07 7.62
CA THR A 416 20.45 -14.44 6.67
C THR A 416 19.84 -14.48 5.29
N LEU A 417 20.33 -13.65 4.37
CA LEU A 417 19.94 -13.73 2.96
C LEU A 417 20.74 -14.83 2.28
N LEU A 418 20.07 -15.73 1.60
CA LEU A 418 20.76 -16.67 0.73
C LEU A 418 21.19 -15.97 -0.57
N PRO A 419 22.35 -16.33 -1.13
CA PRO A 419 22.79 -15.78 -2.41
C PRO A 419 21.72 -16.02 -3.49
N ALA A 420 21.37 -14.95 -4.19
CA ALA A 420 20.44 -14.98 -5.30
C ALA A 420 20.94 -14.06 -6.42
N THR A 421 20.70 -14.46 -7.66
CA THR A 421 20.93 -13.63 -8.84
C THR A 421 19.69 -12.81 -9.18
N VAL A 422 19.75 -12.05 -10.25
CA VAL A 422 18.59 -11.41 -10.84
C VAL A 422 17.66 -12.49 -11.40
N GLU A 423 16.34 -12.28 -11.24
CA GLU A 423 15.31 -13.26 -11.65
C GLU A 423 15.47 -14.63 -10.97
N ASP A 424 15.82 -14.59 -9.67
CA ASP A 424 15.90 -15.75 -8.80
C ASP A 424 15.06 -15.52 -7.53
N VAL A 425 14.63 -16.60 -6.88
CA VAL A 425 13.88 -16.52 -5.63
C VAL A 425 14.75 -15.88 -4.55
N GLN A 426 14.31 -14.73 -4.04
CA GLN A 426 14.96 -14.05 -2.92
C GLN A 426 14.56 -14.71 -1.61
N ILE A 427 15.51 -15.07 -0.77
CA ILE A 427 15.25 -15.87 0.44
C ILE A 427 15.92 -15.24 1.65
N ALA A 428 15.13 -15.01 2.70
CA ALA A 428 15.63 -14.67 4.04
C ALA A 428 15.32 -15.81 5.01
N VAL A 429 16.31 -16.20 5.80
CA VAL A 429 16.23 -17.26 6.82
C VAL A 429 16.44 -16.65 8.20
N LEU A 430 15.57 -16.99 9.14
CA LEU A 430 15.72 -16.62 10.55
C LEU A 430 15.72 -17.89 11.41
N LEU A 431 16.73 -17.98 12.26
CA LEU A 431 16.89 -19.05 13.22
C LEU A 431 16.62 -18.52 14.64
N PRO A 432 16.21 -19.38 15.59
CA PRO A 432 16.06 -18.98 16.98
C PRO A 432 17.34 -18.33 17.53
N SER A 433 17.19 -17.26 18.31
CA SER A 433 18.31 -16.61 19.02
C SER A 433 19.05 -17.60 19.94
N THR A 434 18.31 -18.59 20.47
CA THR A 434 18.84 -19.72 21.24
C THR A 434 18.26 -21.02 20.65
N PRO A 435 18.97 -21.68 19.73
CA PRO A 435 18.46 -22.88 19.09
C PRO A 435 18.22 -24.01 20.11
N PRO A 436 17.04 -24.63 20.09
CA PRO A 436 16.82 -25.86 20.88
C PRO A 436 17.64 -27.01 20.29
N PRO A 437 17.84 -28.10 21.07
CA PRO A 437 18.52 -29.27 20.55
C PRO A 437 17.72 -29.96 19.45
N GLY A 438 18.41 -30.48 18.43
CA GLY A 438 17.80 -31.19 17.32
C GLY A 438 17.46 -30.27 16.11
N ARG A 439 16.80 -30.88 15.12
CA ARG A 439 16.36 -30.15 13.92
C ARG A 439 15.08 -29.37 14.20
N LEU A 440 15.00 -28.19 13.63
CA LEU A 440 13.90 -27.26 13.78
C LEU A 440 12.77 -27.55 12.79
N PRO A 441 11.49 -27.55 13.21
CA PRO A 441 10.38 -27.44 12.27
C PRO A 441 10.51 -26.11 11.48
N VAL A 442 10.07 -26.15 10.23
CA VAL A 442 10.10 -24.99 9.34
C VAL A 442 8.78 -24.25 9.37
N LEU A 443 8.85 -22.93 9.31
CA LEU A 443 7.69 -22.07 9.11
C LEU A 443 7.92 -21.14 7.91
N MET A 444 7.29 -21.46 6.77
CA MET A 444 7.28 -20.59 5.61
C MET A 444 6.36 -19.40 5.90
N ASN A 445 6.84 -18.18 5.65
CA ASN A 445 6.07 -16.95 5.91
C ASN A 445 6.11 -15.99 4.71
N PRO A 446 5.65 -16.41 3.51
CA PRO A 446 5.64 -15.56 2.32
C PRO A 446 4.49 -14.54 2.32
N TYR A 447 4.62 -13.49 1.47
CA TYR A 447 3.50 -12.96 0.72
C TYR A 447 3.39 -13.74 -0.60
N GLY A 448 4.48 -13.79 -1.35
CA GLY A 448 4.71 -14.72 -2.45
C GLY A 448 3.98 -14.40 -3.75
N GLY A 449 3.50 -13.16 -3.92
CA GLY A 449 2.76 -12.74 -5.10
C GLY A 449 2.95 -11.26 -5.43
N PRO A 450 2.15 -10.73 -6.37
CA PRO A 450 2.26 -9.35 -6.82
C PRO A 450 1.95 -8.35 -5.70
N HIS A 451 2.35 -7.09 -5.89
CA HIS A 451 2.17 -5.94 -4.99
C HIS A 451 3.06 -5.90 -3.75
N ALA A 452 3.53 -7.00 -3.20
CA ALA A 452 4.32 -6.97 -1.98
C ALA A 452 5.62 -7.77 -2.06
N GLN A 453 6.69 -7.17 -1.56
CA GLN A 453 8.00 -7.75 -1.37
C GLN A 453 8.28 -7.83 0.13
N ARG A 454 8.85 -8.93 0.60
CA ARG A 454 9.14 -9.17 2.01
C ARG A 454 10.62 -9.33 2.33
N VAL A 455 11.43 -9.70 1.36
CA VAL A 455 12.89 -9.77 1.50
C VAL A 455 13.47 -8.38 1.22
N LEU A 456 13.76 -7.63 2.29
CA LEU A 456 14.14 -6.20 2.22
C LEU A 456 15.46 -5.95 2.95
N ALA A 457 16.26 -5.01 2.47
CA ALA A 457 17.46 -4.52 3.15
C ALA A 457 17.13 -3.60 4.34
N ALA A 458 16.22 -4.05 5.21
CA ALA A 458 15.70 -3.32 6.35
C ALA A 458 15.45 -4.27 7.52
N ARG A 459 16.17 -4.11 8.62
CA ARG A 459 16.03 -4.97 9.81
C ARG A 459 14.62 -4.99 10.40
N ASN A 460 13.92 -3.84 10.30
CA ASN A 460 12.55 -3.71 10.78
C ASN A 460 11.58 -4.76 10.18
N ALA A 461 11.82 -5.17 8.92
CA ALA A 461 10.97 -6.13 8.21
C ALA A 461 10.97 -7.54 8.83
N TYR A 462 11.93 -7.85 9.69
CA TYR A 462 12.16 -9.20 10.18
C TYR A 462 11.83 -9.40 11.66
N ALA A 463 11.39 -8.38 12.39
CA ALA A 463 11.13 -8.48 13.81
C ALA A 463 10.06 -9.56 14.14
N GLY A 464 8.95 -9.59 13.39
CA GLY A 464 7.90 -10.61 13.55
C GLY A 464 8.39 -12.01 13.21
N ALA A 465 9.16 -12.15 12.14
CA ALA A 465 9.73 -13.44 11.73
C ALA A 465 10.78 -13.94 12.72
N GLN A 466 11.58 -13.05 13.33
CA GLN A 466 12.50 -13.43 14.40
C GLN A 466 11.76 -13.89 15.64
N TRP A 467 10.66 -13.18 16.00
CA TRP A 467 9.84 -13.65 17.12
C TRP A 467 9.27 -15.06 16.87
N LEU A 468 8.79 -15.33 15.65
CA LEU A 468 8.36 -16.68 15.26
C LEU A 468 9.51 -17.69 15.35
N ALA A 469 10.71 -17.32 14.91
CA ALA A 469 11.89 -18.17 15.04
C ALA A 469 12.19 -18.49 16.52
N ASP A 470 12.12 -17.50 17.39
CA ASP A 470 12.34 -17.66 18.83
C ASP A 470 11.25 -18.53 19.52
N GLN A 471 10.14 -18.83 18.82
CA GLN A 471 9.17 -19.86 19.25
C GLN A 471 9.62 -21.29 18.93
N GLY A 472 10.80 -21.48 18.32
CA GLY A 472 11.41 -22.78 18.04
C GLY A 472 11.35 -23.20 16.57
N PHE A 473 11.12 -22.28 15.64
CA PHE A 473 11.02 -22.57 14.21
C PHE A 473 12.25 -22.07 13.42
N CYS A 474 12.58 -22.75 12.32
CA CYS A 474 13.33 -22.13 11.24
C CYS A 474 12.34 -21.36 10.35
N VAL A 475 12.37 -20.02 10.36
CA VAL A 475 11.45 -19.20 9.57
C VAL A 475 12.09 -18.85 8.23
N ILE A 476 11.34 -19.10 7.15
CA ILE A 476 11.76 -18.80 5.77
C ILE A 476 10.79 -17.79 5.17
N ILE A 477 11.34 -16.70 4.66
CA ILE A 477 10.62 -15.72 3.84
C ILE A 477 11.17 -15.82 2.43
N ALA A 478 10.28 -16.01 1.44
CA ALA A 478 10.69 -16.14 0.05
C ALA A 478 9.82 -15.25 -0.86
N ASP A 479 10.49 -14.42 -1.67
CA ASP A 479 9.91 -13.62 -2.73
C ASP A 479 10.22 -14.30 -4.07
N GLY A 480 9.24 -15.00 -4.59
CA GLY A 480 9.29 -15.75 -5.85
C GLY A 480 8.79 -14.95 -7.05
N ARG A 481 8.51 -15.65 -8.14
CA ARG A 481 7.94 -15.09 -9.38
C ARG A 481 6.66 -14.30 -9.09
N GLY A 482 6.49 -13.20 -9.80
CA GLY A 482 5.39 -12.24 -9.60
C GLY A 482 5.65 -11.17 -8.55
N THR A 483 6.64 -11.34 -7.64
CA THR A 483 6.94 -10.31 -6.64
C THR A 483 7.69 -9.12 -7.26
N PRO A 484 7.39 -7.87 -6.84
CA PRO A 484 7.98 -6.69 -7.44
C PRO A 484 9.47 -6.51 -7.11
N GLY A 485 10.15 -5.70 -7.92
CA GLY A 485 11.49 -5.17 -7.60
C GLY A 485 12.65 -5.84 -8.30
N GLN A 486 12.45 -6.91 -9.09
CA GLN A 486 13.50 -7.55 -9.88
C GLN A 486 13.51 -7.07 -11.33
N SER A 487 12.49 -7.42 -12.08
CA SER A 487 12.31 -7.01 -13.49
C SER A 487 10.84 -7.14 -13.90
N PRO A 488 10.41 -6.44 -14.97
CA PRO A 488 9.09 -6.68 -15.54
C PRO A 488 8.86 -8.14 -15.97
N THR A 489 9.87 -8.80 -16.53
CA THR A 489 9.80 -10.23 -16.92
C THR A 489 9.50 -11.12 -15.71
N TRP A 490 10.15 -10.87 -14.59
CA TRP A 490 9.92 -11.60 -13.34
C TRP A 490 8.50 -11.37 -12.79
N GLU A 491 8.05 -10.12 -12.79
CA GLU A 491 6.71 -9.74 -12.36
C GLU A 491 5.65 -10.37 -13.26
N HIS A 492 5.85 -10.35 -14.59
CA HIS A 492 4.92 -10.88 -15.60
C HIS A 492 4.89 -12.42 -15.69
N SER A 493 5.80 -13.13 -15.05
CA SER A 493 5.87 -14.60 -15.12
C SER A 493 4.67 -15.34 -14.52
N ILE A 494 3.77 -14.62 -13.84
CA ILE A 494 2.52 -15.14 -13.27
C ILE A 494 1.29 -14.85 -14.12
N ALA A 495 1.47 -14.32 -15.34
CA ALA A 495 0.35 -14.01 -16.24
C ALA A 495 -0.48 -15.25 -16.55
N GLY A 496 -1.80 -15.16 -16.34
CA GLY A 496 -2.74 -16.26 -16.48
C GLY A 496 -2.61 -17.36 -15.44
N ASN A 497 -1.71 -17.21 -14.42
CA ASN A 497 -1.50 -18.28 -13.44
C ASN A 497 -0.94 -17.74 -12.12
N LEU A 498 -1.80 -17.36 -11.20
CA LEU A 498 -1.45 -16.91 -9.85
C LEU A 498 -1.11 -18.08 -8.90
N ARG A 499 -1.13 -19.32 -9.36
CA ARG A 499 -1.10 -20.53 -8.55
C ARG A 499 0.25 -21.26 -8.59
N ASP A 500 0.64 -21.74 -9.76
CA ASP A 500 1.67 -22.77 -9.86
C ASP A 500 3.07 -22.24 -9.57
N ALA A 501 3.48 -21.17 -10.26
CA ALA A 501 4.79 -20.56 -10.09
C ALA A 501 5.05 -20.10 -8.65
N ALA A 502 4.05 -19.46 -8.02
CA ALA A 502 4.16 -18.97 -6.66
C ALA A 502 4.37 -20.11 -5.65
N LEU A 503 3.67 -21.24 -5.81
CA LEU A 503 3.83 -22.41 -4.92
C LEU A 503 5.16 -23.14 -5.18
N GLU A 504 5.55 -23.33 -6.45
CA GLU A 504 6.85 -23.94 -6.80
C GLU A 504 8.02 -23.18 -6.20
N ASP A 505 7.97 -21.85 -6.22
CA ASP A 505 9.04 -21.02 -5.67
C ASP A 505 9.15 -21.12 -4.14
N GLN A 506 8.04 -21.35 -3.42
CA GLN A 506 8.09 -21.65 -1.99
C GLN A 506 8.75 -23.01 -1.72
N VAL A 507 8.45 -24.02 -2.53
CA VAL A 507 9.10 -25.34 -2.42
C VAL A 507 10.59 -25.22 -2.75
N THR A 508 10.94 -24.50 -3.81
CA THR A 508 12.34 -24.23 -4.20
C THR A 508 13.10 -23.51 -3.07
N ALA A 509 12.47 -22.52 -2.42
CA ALA A 509 13.06 -21.82 -1.29
C ALA A 509 13.35 -22.78 -0.12
N LEU A 510 12.38 -23.62 0.24
CA LEU A 510 12.55 -24.64 1.27
C LEU A 510 13.72 -25.59 0.95
N GLU A 511 13.81 -26.07 -0.28
CA GLU A 511 14.88 -26.99 -0.71
C GLU A 511 16.25 -26.34 -0.63
N ARG A 512 16.39 -25.06 -1.07
CA ARG A 512 17.62 -24.30 -0.98
C ARG A 512 18.05 -24.09 0.48
N VAL A 513 17.10 -23.74 1.36
CA VAL A 513 17.40 -23.57 2.78
C VAL A 513 17.78 -24.91 3.43
N ALA A 514 17.08 -26.00 3.12
CA ALA A 514 17.42 -27.31 3.64
C ALA A 514 18.80 -27.80 3.17
N ALA A 515 19.22 -27.45 1.96
CA ALA A 515 20.56 -27.73 1.45
C ALA A 515 21.65 -26.88 2.14
N ALA A 516 21.32 -25.60 2.46
CA ALA A 516 22.25 -24.71 3.16
C ALA A 516 22.38 -25.05 4.68
N TYR A 517 21.32 -25.59 5.27
CA TYR A 517 21.24 -25.89 6.71
C TYR A 517 20.80 -27.36 6.96
N PRO A 518 21.52 -28.39 6.46
CA PRO A 518 21.07 -29.80 6.48
C PRO A 518 20.91 -30.39 7.88
N ASP A 519 21.67 -29.88 8.86
CA ASP A 519 21.62 -30.35 10.25
C ASP A 519 20.63 -29.53 11.13
N VAL A 520 20.09 -28.45 10.60
CA VAL A 520 19.19 -27.54 11.32
C VAL A 520 17.72 -27.74 10.92
N VAL A 521 17.45 -27.95 9.62
CA VAL A 521 16.10 -27.96 9.06
C VAL A 521 15.48 -29.36 9.12
N ASP A 522 14.26 -29.46 9.64
CA ASP A 522 13.44 -30.68 9.59
C ASP A 522 12.38 -30.57 8.48
N ARG A 523 12.69 -31.15 7.33
CA ARG A 523 11.77 -31.18 6.15
C ARG A 523 10.50 -32.00 6.37
N SER A 524 10.40 -32.80 7.43
CA SER A 524 9.19 -33.58 7.75
C SER A 524 8.15 -32.75 8.53
N ARG A 525 8.52 -31.56 9.01
CA ARG A 525 7.68 -30.68 9.82
C ARG A 525 7.70 -29.26 9.25
N VAL A 526 6.92 -29.04 8.18
CA VAL A 526 6.89 -27.76 7.45
C VAL A 526 5.49 -27.14 7.54
N GLY A 527 5.39 -26.02 8.23
CA GLY A 527 4.20 -25.18 8.24
C GLY A 527 4.32 -24.01 7.26
N ILE A 528 3.18 -23.44 6.89
CA ILE A 528 3.12 -22.22 6.08
C ILE A 528 2.03 -21.31 6.63
N LEU A 529 2.34 -19.98 6.74
CA LEU A 529 1.36 -18.98 7.13
C LEU A 529 1.45 -17.77 6.22
N GLY A 530 0.30 -17.15 5.96
CA GLY A 530 0.23 -15.93 5.15
C GLY A 530 -1.10 -15.22 5.30
N TRP A 531 -1.15 -13.98 4.82
CA TRP A 531 -2.32 -13.12 4.82
C TRP A 531 -2.66 -12.68 3.40
N SER A 532 -3.96 -12.54 3.07
CA SER A 532 -4.41 -12.10 1.75
C SER A 532 -3.94 -13.06 0.64
N TYR A 533 -3.15 -12.62 -0.33
CA TYR A 533 -2.50 -13.49 -1.30
C TYR A 533 -1.61 -14.55 -0.61
N GLY A 534 -0.87 -14.19 0.43
CA GLY A 534 -0.11 -15.16 1.24
C GLY A 534 -1.02 -16.17 1.94
N GLY A 535 -2.24 -15.79 2.31
CA GLY A 535 -3.28 -16.70 2.82
C GLY A 535 -3.79 -17.66 1.74
N TYR A 536 -4.02 -17.18 0.52
CA TYR A 536 -4.29 -18.02 -0.63
C TYR A 536 -3.18 -19.05 -0.83
N LEU A 537 -1.92 -18.62 -0.84
CA LEU A 537 -0.76 -19.47 -1.03
C LEU A 537 -0.60 -20.50 0.11
N ALA A 538 -0.89 -20.11 1.35
CA ALA A 538 -0.84 -21.01 2.51
C ALA A 538 -1.90 -22.11 2.42
N ALA A 539 -3.14 -21.79 2.08
CA ALA A 539 -4.19 -22.77 1.87
C ALA A 539 -3.88 -23.68 0.66
N LEU A 540 -3.44 -23.12 -0.46
CA LEU A 540 -3.01 -23.85 -1.66
C LEU A 540 -1.92 -24.88 -1.34
N ALA A 541 -0.95 -24.51 -0.50
CA ALA A 541 0.19 -25.37 -0.17
C ALA A 541 -0.23 -26.71 0.44
N VAL A 542 -1.15 -26.72 1.39
CA VAL A 542 -1.64 -27.97 2.02
C VAL A 542 -2.65 -28.73 1.18
N LEU A 543 -3.28 -28.06 0.22
CA LEU A 543 -4.18 -28.70 -0.75
C LEU A 543 -3.40 -29.42 -1.86
N GLN A 544 -2.36 -28.80 -2.41
CA GLN A 544 -1.62 -29.32 -3.56
C GLN A 544 -0.33 -30.07 -3.23
N ARG A 545 0.35 -29.65 -2.15
CA ARG A 545 1.65 -30.22 -1.75
C ARG A 545 1.62 -30.73 -0.30
N PRO A 546 0.64 -31.63 0.02
CA PRO A 546 0.59 -32.28 1.34
C PRO A 546 1.82 -33.18 1.62
N ASP A 547 2.59 -33.49 0.59
CA ASP A 547 3.89 -34.18 0.68
C ASP A 547 4.99 -33.29 1.27
N VAL A 548 4.87 -31.98 1.10
CA VAL A 548 5.83 -30.97 1.59
C VAL A 548 5.32 -30.27 2.85
N PHE A 549 4.07 -29.76 2.81
CA PHE A 549 3.51 -28.93 3.87
C PHE A 549 2.65 -29.74 4.83
N THR A 550 2.99 -29.66 6.11
CA THR A 550 2.36 -30.43 7.19
C THR A 550 1.14 -29.72 7.78
N ALA A 551 1.13 -28.38 7.82
CA ALA A 551 0.04 -27.57 8.35
C ALA A 551 0.04 -26.17 7.73
N ALA A 552 -1.13 -25.51 7.67
CA ALA A 552 -1.24 -24.16 7.16
C ALA A 552 -2.16 -23.27 8.01
N VAL A 553 -1.79 -21.98 8.11
CA VAL A 553 -2.64 -20.90 8.61
C VAL A 553 -2.85 -19.89 7.48
N ALA A 554 -4.09 -19.75 7.02
CA ALA A 554 -4.50 -18.90 5.93
C ALA A 554 -5.37 -17.74 6.44
N GLY A 555 -4.77 -16.55 6.53
CA GLY A 555 -5.46 -15.34 6.96
C GLY A 555 -6.04 -14.58 5.76
N ALA A 556 -7.32 -14.21 5.83
CA ALA A 556 -8.06 -13.49 4.79
C ALA A 556 -7.76 -13.99 3.36
N PRO A 557 -7.83 -15.34 3.10
CA PRO A 557 -7.36 -15.92 1.84
C PRO A 557 -8.30 -15.58 0.69
N VAL A 558 -7.74 -15.24 -0.49
CA VAL A 558 -8.51 -15.10 -1.74
C VAL A 558 -8.73 -16.49 -2.33
N THR A 559 -9.76 -17.22 -1.91
CA THR A 559 -9.99 -18.62 -2.32
C THR A 559 -10.67 -18.78 -3.67
N GLU A 560 -11.30 -17.74 -4.19
CA GLU A 560 -11.99 -17.69 -5.47
C GLU A 560 -11.80 -16.32 -6.12
N TRP A 561 -11.02 -16.24 -7.17
CA TRP A 561 -10.63 -14.96 -7.79
C TRP A 561 -11.79 -14.21 -8.44
N ARG A 562 -12.89 -14.87 -8.79
CA ARG A 562 -14.12 -14.20 -9.28
C ARG A 562 -14.81 -13.35 -8.21
N LEU A 563 -14.42 -13.49 -6.93
CA LEU A 563 -14.92 -12.69 -5.82
C LEU A 563 -14.01 -11.51 -5.48
N TYR A 564 -12.90 -11.35 -6.16
CA TYR A 564 -12.00 -10.22 -5.95
C TYR A 564 -12.20 -9.16 -7.04
N ASP A 565 -11.64 -7.95 -6.87
CA ASP A 565 -11.95 -6.82 -7.74
C ASP A 565 -11.43 -6.99 -9.19
N THR A 566 -11.98 -6.16 -10.09
CA THR A 566 -11.69 -6.19 -11.52
C THR A 566 -10.23 -5.85 -11.81
N ALA A 567 -9.72 -4.75 -11.28
CA ALA A 567 -8.42 -4.22 -11.72
C ALA A 567 -7.26 -5.11 -11.29
N TYR A 568 -7.28 -5.64 -10.05
CA TYR A 568 -6.29 -6.61 -9.62
C TYR A 568 -6.42 -7.91 -10.43
N THR A 569 -7.61 -8.48 -10.41
CA THR A 569 -7.78 -9.86 -10.89
C THR A 569 -7.66 -9.97 -12.39
N GLU A 570 -8.29 -9.06 -13.15
CA GLU A 570 -8.26 -9.10 -14.61
C GLU A 570 -6.89 -8.70 -15.19
N ARG A 571 -6.11 -7.90 -14.48
CA ARG A 571 -4.70 -7.63 -14.82
C ARG A 571 -3.90 -8.92 -14.94
N TYR A 572 -4.07 -9.84 -13.99
CA TYR A 572 -3.27 -11.05 -13.91
C TYR A 572 -3.90 -12.26 -14.63
N LEU A 573 -5.23 -12.39 -14.58
CA LEU A 573 -5.95 -13.58 -15.06
C LEU A 573 -6.78 -13.36 -16.34
N GLY A 574 -6.90 -12.12 -16.82
CA GLY A 574 -7.79 -11.77 -17.92
C GLY A 574 -9.26 -11.66 -17.47
N ASP A 575 -10.17 -11.52 -18.42
CA ASP A 575 -11.60 -11.37 -18.16
C ASP A 575 -12.24 -12.75 -17.90
N PRO A 576 -12.89 -13.01 -16.75
CA PRO A 576 -13.49 -14.32 -16.46
C PRO A 576 -14.63 -14.72 -17.40
N ARG A 577 -15.16 -13.78 -18.21
CA ARG A 577 -16.19 -14.03 -19.21
C ARG A 577 -15.61 -14.63 -20.49
N THR A 578 -14.34 -14.35 -20.78
CA THR A 578 -13.61 -14.87 -21.96
C THR A 578 -12.64 -16.00 -21.59
N ASP A 579 -12.08 -15.98 -20.38
CA ASP A 579 -11.03 -16.88 -19.91
C ASP A 579 -11.44 -17.63 -18.63
N PRO A 580 -12.63 -18.27 -18.57
CA PRO A 580 -13.15 -18.88 -17.33
C PRO A 580 -12.27 -20.00 -16.79
N GLU A 581 -11.56 -20.74 -17.66
CA GLU A 581 -10.67 -21.84 -17.29
C GLU A 581 -9.44 -21.38 -16.50
N VAL A 582 -8.97 -20.16 -16.71
CA VAL A 582 -7.87 -19.57 -15.95
C VAL A 582 -8.30 -19.36 -14.48
N TYR A 583 -9.52 -18.88 -14.28
CA TYR A 583 -10.10 -18.71 -12.95
C TYR A 583 -10.39 -20.04 -12.28
N ASP A 584 -10.91 -21.03 -13.00
CA ASP A 584 -11.14 -22.39 -12.47
C ASP A 584 -9.83 -23.02 -12.03
N HIS A 585 -8.74 -22.83 -12.78
CA HIS A 585 -7.41 -23.31 -12.43
C HIS A 585 -6.89 -22.65 -11.15
N CYS A 586 -7.07 -21.35 -10.98
CA CYS A 586 -6.58 -20.60 -9.82
C CYS A 586 -7.51 -20.67 -8.59
N SER A 587 -8.75 -21.18 -8.71
CA SER A 587 -9.69 -21.35 -7.59
C SER A 587 -9.24 -22.48 -6.65
N LEU A 588 -9.35 -22.26 -5.33
CA LEU A 588 -9.08 -23.28 -4.33
C LEU A 588 -10.31 -24.18 -4.04
N LEU A 589 -11.50 -23.73 -4.40
CA LEU A 589 -12.74 -24.43 -4.06
C LEU A 589 -12.81 -25.85 -4.63
N PRO A 590 -12.41 -26.11 -5.91
CA PRO A 590 -12.38 -27.47 -6.46
C PRO A 590 -11.39 -28.41 -5.75
N LEU A 591 -10.38 -27.87 -5.09
CA LEU A 591 -9.34 -28.63 -4.39
C LEU A 591 -9.75 -29.05 -2.98
N ALA A 592 -10.92 -28.64 -2.49
CA ALA A 592 -11.35 -28.91 -1.11
C ALA A 592 -11.29 -30.41 -0.73
N GLY A 593 -11.57 -31.31 -1.68
CA GLY A 593 -11.48 -32.75 -1.52
C GLY A 593 -10.07 -33.29 -1.25
N ASP A 594 -9.04 -32.54 -1.60
CA ASP A 594 -7.64 -32.94 -1.51
C ASP A 594 -7.02 -32.62 -0.14
N LEU A 595 -7.73 -31.86 0.73
CA LEU A 595 -7.21 -31.52 2.04
C LEU A 595 -6.99 -32.76 2.90
N THR A 596 -5.75 -33.02 3.26
CA THR A 596 -5.34 -34.11 4.18
C THR A 596 -4.51 -33.60 5.36
N ARG A 597 -4.20 -32.31 5.38
CA ARG A 597 -3.36 -31.67 6.38
C ARG A 597 -4.17 -30.65 7.21
N PRO A 598 -3.80 -30.39 8.46
CA PRO A 598 -4.41 -29.33 9.26
C PRO A 598 -4.40 -27.98 8.57
N LEU A 599 -5.56 -27.32 8.51
CA LEU A 599 -5.76 -25.99 7.94
C LEU A 599 -6.58 -25.14 8.90
N MET A 600 -6.05 -23.95 9.25
CA MET A 600 -6.78 -22.90 9.94
C MET A 600 -7.06 -21.76 8.97
N LEU A 601 -8.33 -21.39 8.82
CA LEU A 601 -8.79 -20.23 8.07
C LEU A 601 -9.12 -19.10 9.04
N ILE A 602 -8.57 -17.92 8.85
CA ILE A 602 -8.81 -16.73 9.69
C ILE A 602 -9.41 -15.64 8.81
N HIS A 603 -10.48 -14.97 9.27
CA HIS A 603 -11.06 -13.87 8.46
C HIS A 603 -11.74 -12.81 9.32
N GLY A 604 -11.48 -11.54 8.99
CA GLY A 604 -12.23 -10.41 9.51
C GLY A 604 -13.63 -10.35 8.89
N LEU A 605 -14.69 -10.38 9.72
CA LEU A 605 -16.06 -10.36 9.20
C LEU A 605 -16.50 -8.99 8.66
N ALA A 606 -15.76 -7.93 8.99
CA ALA A 606 -15.96 -6.60 8.45
C ALA A 606 -15.03 -6.27 7.27
N ASP A 607 -14.30 -7.26 6.73
CA ASP A 607 -13.41 -7.10 5.59
C ASP A 607 -14.19 -6.64 4.35
N ASP A 608 -13.83 -5.48 3.83
CA ASP A 608 -14.49 -4.83 2.68
C ASP A 608 -13.62 -4.85 1.42
N ASN A 609 -12.48 -5.52 1.50
CA ASN A 609 -11.56 -5.77 0.39
C ASN A 609 -11.61 -7.24 -0.03
N VAL A 610 -11.16 -8.15 0.83
CA VAL A 610 -11.34 -9.59 0.66
C VAL A 610 -12.53 -10.04 1.50
N PHE A 611 -13.71 -10.12 0.91
CA PHE A 611 -14.94 -10.46 1.63
C PHE A 611 -14.84 -11.80 2.36
N ALA A 612 -15.42 -11.91 3.55
CA ALA A 612 -15.47 -13.15 4.31
C ALA A 612 -16.13 -14.33 3.54
N ALA A 613 -16.83 -14.02 2.44
CA ALA A 613 -17.36 -15.01 1.49
C ALA A 613 -16.30 -15.99 0.97
N HIS A 614 -15.06 -15.54 0.80
CA HIS A 614 -13.95 -16.41 0.41
C HIS A 614 -13.75 -17.56 1.40
N THR A 615 -13.56 -17.23 2.68
CA THR A 615 -13.39 -18.23 3.74
C THR A 615 -14.64 -19.08 3.96
N LEU A 616 -15.84 -18.48 3.92
CA LEU A 616 -17.09 -19.20 4.13
C LEU A 616 -17.37 -20.20 3.00
N ARG A 617 -17.13 -19.84 1.73
CA ARG A 617 -17.26 -20.76 0.59
C ARG A 617 -16.24 -21.89 0.66
N MET A 618 -14.99 -21.58 1.01
CA MET A 618 -13.96 -22.61 1.19
C MET A 618 -14.32 -23.58 2.31
N SER A 619 -14.75 -23.07 3.46
CA SER A 619 -15.22 -23.89 4.59
C SER A 619 -16.40 -24.77 4.19
N SER A 620 -17.39 -24.23 3.46
CA SER A 620 -18.51 -25.01 2.96
C SER A 620 -18.07 -26.14 2.02
N ALA A 621 -17.13 -25.87 1.11
CA ALA A 621 -16.58 -26.89 0.21
C ALA A 621 -15.83 -27.99 0.98
N LEU A 622 -15.04 -27.62 1.99
CA LEU A 622 -14.33 -28.56 2.86
C LEU A 622 -15.30 -29.44 3.66
N VAL A 623 -16.35 -28.86 4.24
CA VAL A 623 -17.41 -29.61 4.95
C VAL A 623 -18.11 -30.58 4.01
N ALA A 624 -18.49 -30.13 2.80
CA ALA A 624 -19.11 -30.99 1.79
C ALA A 624 -18.21 -32.15 1.36
N ALA A 625 -16.88 -31.95 1.35
CA ALA A 625 -15.90 -32.97 1.05
C ALA A 625 -15.52 -33.83 2.29
N GLY A 626 -16.09 -33.59 3.46
CA GLY A 626 -15.78 -34.30 4.71
C GLY A 626 -14.36 -34.03 5.22
N ARG A 627 -13.82 -32.81 5.01
CA ARG A 627 -12.44 -32.43 5.38
C ARG A 627 -12.44 -31.58 6.65
N PRO A 628 -11.86 -32.07 7.75
CA PRO A 628 -11.74 -31.30 8.99
C PRO A 628 -10.84 -30.07 8.80
N HIS A 629 -11.24 -28.93 9.35
CA HIS A 629 -10.49 -27.68 9.35
C HIS A 629 -10.93 -26.78 10.51
N GLU A 630 -10.14 -25.79 10.83
CA GLU A 630 -10.47 -24.76 11.83
C GLU A 630 -10.85 -23.45 11.13
N VAL A 631 -11.84 -22.72 11.65
CA VAL A 631 -12.21 -21.37 11.18
C VAL A 631 -12.20 -20.42 12.38
N LEU A 632 -11.41 -19.35 12.29
CA LEU A 632 -11.35 -18.29 13.28
C LEU A 632 -11.97 -16.99 12.70
N PRO A 633 -13.26 -16.75 12.93
CA PRO A 633 -13.89 -15.49 12.49
C PRO A 633 -13.55 -14.36 13.47
N LEU A 634 -13.22 -13.18 12.95
CA LEU A 634 -12.89 -11.99 13.73
C LEU A 634 -14.00 -10.95 13.56
N SER A 635 -14.91 -10.86 14.55
CA SER A 635 -16.00 -9.88 14.53
C SER A 635 -15.50 -8.44 14.61
N GLY A 636 -16.03 -7.56 13.76
CA GLY A 636 -15.67 -6.14 13.73
C GLY A 636 -14.27 -5.84 13.22
N VAL A 637 -13.57 -6.84 12.68
CA VAL A 637 -12.22 -6.70 12.12
C VAL A 637 -12.33 -6.62 10.60
N THR A 638 -11.65 -5.65 10.01
CA THR A 638 -11.51 -5.42 8.57
C THR A 638 -10.39 -6.28 7.97
N HIS A 639 -9.90 -5.92 6.77
CA HIS A 639 -8.74 -6.58 6.17
C HIS A 639 -7.46 -6.40 7.00
N MET A 640 -7.39 -5.31 7.77
CA MET A 640 -6.35 -5.06 8.78
C MET A 640 -6.84 -5.49 10.17
N THR A 641 -5.90 -5.71 11.09
CA THR A 641 -6.17 -6.05 12.49
C THR A 641 -5.64 -4.95 13.41
N PRO A 642 -6.23 -3.74 13.40
CA PRO A 642 -5.70 -2.60 14.13
C PRO A 642 -5.91 -2.68 15.64
N GLN A 643 -6.85 -3.49 16.12
CA GLN A 643 -7.16 -3.63 17.54
C GLN A 643 -6.00 -4.35 18.26
N PRO A 644 -5.34 -3.74 19.29
CA PRO A 644 -4.15 -4.30 19.90
C PRO A 644 -4.34 -5.70 20.48
N GLU A 645 -5.47 -5.96 21.15
CA GLU A 645 -5.77 -7.26 21.74
C GLU A 645 -5.97 -8.33 20.66
N VAL A 646 -6.57 -8.00 19.53
CA VAL A 646 -6.75 -8.91 18.39
C VAL A 646 -5.40 -9.21 17.76
N ALA A 647 -4.61 -8.18 17.46
CA ALA A 647 -3.29 -8.33 16.83
C ALA A 647 -2.33 -9.16 17.68
N GLU A 648 -2.28 -8.91 19.00
CA GLU A 648 -1.46 -9.70 19.94
C GLU A 648 -1.88 -11.16 19.97
N ASN A 649 -3.17 -11.41 20.25
CA ASN A 649 -3.66 -12.79 20.46
C ASN A 649 -3.68 -13.59 19.16
N LEU A 650 -3.87 -12.94 18.01
CA LEU A 650 -3.82 -13.61 16.72
C LEU A 650 -2.46 -14.26 16.46
N LEU A 651 -1.36 -13.58 16.77
CA LEU A 651 -0.01 -14.15 16.67
C LEU A 651 0.17 -15.36 17.61
N LEU A 652 -0.34 -15.27 18.83
CA LEU A 652 -0.24 -16.36 19.83
C LEU A 652 -1.05 -17.59 19.39
N LEU A 653 -2.27 -17.40 18.87
CA LEU A 653 -3.12 -18.48 18.37
C LEU A 653 -2.51 -19.19 17.16
N GLN A 654 -1.89 -18.44 16.24
CA GLN A 654 -1.17 -19.02 15.10
C GLN A 654 0.01 -19.89 15.56
N VAL A 655 0.80 -19.42 16.52
CA VAL A 655 1.91 -20.20 17.07
C VAL A 655 1.41 -21.46 17.80
N ASP A 656 0.32 -21.35 18.58
CA ASP A 656 -0.29 -22.51 19.25
C ASP A 656 -0.74 -23.57 18.22
N PHE A 657 -1.39 -23.14 17.14
CA PHE A 657 -1.77 -24.04 16.04
C PHE A 657 -0.56 -24.79 15.48
N PHE A 658 0.54 -24.10 15.16
CA PHE A 658 1.73 -24.76 14.63
C PHE A 658 2.42 -25.68 15.65
N ARG A 659 2.46 -25.32 16.94
CA ARG A 659 2.98 -26.20 17.99
C ARG A 659 2.18 -27.49 18.11
N ARG A 660 0.86 -27.45 17.98
CA ARG A 660 0.00 -28.65 18.01
C ARG A 660 0.24 -29.57 16.80
N HIS A 661 0.64 -29.04 15.66
CA HIS A 661 0.70 -29.80 14.41
C HIS A 661 2.12 -30.06 13.88
N LEU A 662 3.10 -29.31 14.31
CA LEU A 662 4.51 -29.51 13.94
C LEU A 662 5.35 -30.10 15.08
N GLY A 663 4.86 -30.14 16.30
CA GLY A 663 5.53 -30.73 17.46
C GLY A 663 6.49 -29.77 18.14
#